data_312e7c588595a48978778dd9da012f36
#
_entry.id   312e7c588595a48978778dd9da012f36
#
_cell.length_a   1.000
_cell.length_b   1.000
_cell.length_c   1.000
_cell.angle_alpha   90.00
_cell.angle_beta   90.00
_cell.angle_gamma   90.00
#
_symmetry.space_group_name_H-M   'P 1'
#
loop_
_entity.id
_entity.type
_entity.pdbx_description
1 polymer ?
#
loop_
_entity_poly.entity_id
_entity_poly.type
_entity_poly.pdbx_seq_one_letter_code
_entity_poly.pdbx_strand_id
1 'polypeptide(L)'
;MVAEEPDMRDRYCLLTFSASEITVNGEKKEILGIALIRVPRYPTYHYGDVLKVTGELETPLQLEDFDYKSYLARQGIYTIIYYPRVEVLERGQGSKPLQWIYSLREHLSVSLTRALPEPQGSLAQAILLGLRNNIPDSLYEAFSRTGIAHLLAISGLHISIIIAMFLSFGILVFGRQRSIYIWLTLAITWIYALLAGMHPPIIRAAIMGSLFLIAEYLGRQRSAIIALAFAAAVMVGVQPDLLWTISFQLSFLAMAGLILLYPYFQAWGRKGVAFLFSAKARVAAVGNIITDGFAATLAAIVAVGPLIAYNFGVISLVALPATFFSLPALPFIIVTSALVAFVGLIASVAAQVLGLLAWLFLSYLILVVQGFDALPHSSVEISSVSAWYIWGYYAILVGVIALFNRRNQLADFSSKLASGIKKVTKGIPKPHLGFSTKWLVLPLLIAAILVWAVALTSPDDKLHVTFLDVGQGDAILIQAPSGKDILIDGGPDFQKINLELSEKLPFWDRTIDLVVCTQPQADHITGLVEVIQRYKVKQVLEPGLSYNSSIYQEWLNVVENKRMEHNIARAGQEIDLGSGIKMEVLNPPEGLFEETSHDVDNNGVVLRLTWGKFSFLFTADIREEAEFNLIGQRANLKSTVLKIAHHGSSTSTSQQFLAAVDPEVTVICVGADNPFGHPSPDVMERLIDRLGEDNVYRTDKDGTIEFITDGERLWVSVGNLET
;
A
#
# COMPACT_ATOMS: atom_id res chain seq x y z
N MET A 1 0.57 28.51 -3.61
CA MET A 1 1.52 27.53 -4.19
C MET A 1 1.47 26.24 -3.38
N VAL A 2 1.49 25.09 -4.03
CA VAL A 2 1.60 23.79 -3.36
C VAL A 2 2.98 23.69 -2.71
N ALA A 3 3.01 23.67 -1.38
CA ALA A 3 4.24 23.85 -0.58
C ALA A 3 4.98 22.53 -0.32
N GLU A 4 4.28 21.39 -0.38
CA GLU A 4 4.81 20.05 -0.15
C GLU A 4 4.32 19.10 -1.24
N GLU A 5 4.84 17.88 -1.23
CA GLU A 5 4.30 16.81 -2.08
C GLU A 5 2.84 16.51 -1.71
N PRO A 6 1.91 16.46 -2.69
CA PRO A 6 0.51 16.14 -2.43
C PRO A 6 0.32 14.80 -1.73
N ASP A 7 -0.48 14.76 -0.68
CA ASP A 7 -0.82 13.53 0.03
C ASP A 7 -2.04 12.87 -0.63
N MET A 8 -1.75 11.92 -1.53
CA MET A 8 -2.78 11.20 -2.29
C MET A 8 -3.46 10.17 -1.41
N ARG A 9 -4.78 10.23 -1.33
CA ARG A 9 -5.66 9.27 -0.66
C ARG A 9 -6.54 8.58 -1.69
N ASP A 10 -7.33 7.60 -1.27
CA ASP A 10 -8.15 6.78 -2.18
C ASP A 10 -9.11 7.64 -3.00
N ARG A 11 -9.85 8.51 -2.35
CA ARG A 11 -10.92 9.32 -2.98
C ARG A 11 -10.57 10.79 -3.13
N TYR A 12 -9.54 11.28 -2.47
CA TYR A 12 -9.18 12.70 -2.44
C TYR A 12 -7.67 12.90 -2.30
N CYS A 13 -7.24 14.11 -2.55
CA CYS A 13 -5.86 14.54 -2.33
C CYS A 13 -5.83 15.68 -1.31
N LEU A 14 -4.86 15.65 -0.39
CA LEU A 14 -4.58 16.74 0.54
C LEU A 14 -3.39 17.53 0.04
N LEU A 15 -3.60 18.83 -0.15
CA LEU A 15 -2.57 19.77 -0.59
C LEU A 15 -2.21 20.72 0.56
N THR A 16 -0.95 20.74 0.96
CA THR A 16 -0.41 21.78 1.82
C THR A 16 -0.16 23.02 0.95
N PHE A 17 -0.98 24.05 1.13
CA PHE A 17 -1.01 25.24 0.28
C PHE A 17 -0.45 26.46 1.02
N SER A 18 0.63 27.05 0.49
CA SER A 18 1.15 28.32 0.97
C SER A 18 0.44 29.46 0.24
N ALA A 19 -0.34 30.24 0.96
CA ALA A 19 -1.07 31.38 0.44
C ALA A 19 -0.20 32.65 0.49
N SER A 20 -0.17 33.39 -0.63
CA SER A 20 0.51 34.68 -0.74
C SER A 20 -0.47 35.85 -0.88
N GLU A 21 -1.68 35.58 -1.36
CA GLU A 21 -2.73 36.58 -1.58
C GLU A 21 -4.10 36.02 -1.27
N ILE A 22 -4.98 36.78 -0.67
CA ILE A 22 -6.38 36.45 -0.48
C ILE A 22 -7.27 37.58 -1.07
N THR A 23 -8.35 37.17 -1.72
CA THR A 23 -9.37 38.11 -2.20
C THR A 23 -10.66 37.88 -1.42
N VAL A 24 -11.11 38.88 -0.68
CA VAL A 24 -12.37 38.83 0.08
C VAL A 24 -13.23 39.99 -0.35
N ASN A 25 -14.45 39.75 -0.78
CA ASN A 25 -15.39 40.76 -1.26
C ASN A 25 -14.82 41.68 -2.38
N GLY A 26 -13.93 41.13 -3.22
CA GLY A 26 -13.27 41.88 -4.32
C GLY A 26 -12.02 42.64 -3.90
N GLU A 27 -11.70 42.75 -2.61
CA GLU A 27 -10.45 43.36 -2.16
C GLU A 27 -9.34 42.31 -2.06
N LYS A 28 -8.21 42.61 -2.67
CA LYS A 28 -6.98 41.80 -2.61
C LYS A 28 -6.13 42.22 -1.43
N LYS A 29 -5.67 41.24 -0.64
CA LYS A 29 -4.77 41.46 0.48
C LYS A 29 -3.62 40.44 0.42
N GLU A 30 -2.39 40.94 0.58
CA GLU A 30 -1.24 40.06 0.78
C GLU A 30 -1.32 39.39 2.14
N ILE A 31 -1.13 38.09 2.16
CA ILE A 31 -1.13 37.27 3.38
C ILE A 31 0.04 36.30 3.35
N LEU A 32 0.45 35.84 4.52
CA LEU A 32 1.36 34.73 4.67
C LEU A 32 0.69 33.69 5.56
N GLY A 33 0.44 32.52 5.02
CA GLY A 33 -0.18 31.44 5.78
C GLY A 33 -0.15 30.11 5.04
N ILE A 34 -0.36 29.03 5.80
CA ILE A 34 -0.47 27.70 5.26
C ILE A 34 -1.90 27.20 5.52
N ALA A 35 -2.54 26.70 4.47
CA ALA A 35 -3.85 26.06 4.54
C ALA A 35 -3.76 24.63 4.02
N LEU A 36 -4.59 23.73 4.55
CA LEU A 36 -4.79 22.41 4.01
C LEU A 36 -5.99 22.42 3.06
N ILE A 37 -5.81 21.91 1.87
CA ILE A 37 -6.88 21.86 0.87
C ILE A 37 -7.18 20.41 0.57
N ARG A 38 -8.45 20.03 0.69
CA ARG A 38 -8.95 18.73 0.29
C ARG A 38 -9.59 18.84 -1.09
N VAL A 39 -8.98 18.23 -2.09
CA VAL A 39 -9.45 18.24 -3.48
C VAL A 39 -9.79 16.82 -3.94
N PRO A 40 -10.59 16.64 -4.99
CA PRO A 40 -10.71 15.35 -5.65
C PRO A 40 -9.33 14.79 -6.05
N ARG A 41 -9.18 13.48 -6.16
CA ARG A 41 -7.93 12.84 -6.56
C ARG A 41 -7.42 13.33 -7.92
N TYR A 42 -8.32 13.64 -8.82
CA TYR A 42 -8.02 14.19 -10.15
C TYR A 42 -8.69 15.56 -10.34
N PRO A 43 -8.07 16.48 -11.08
CA PRO A 43 -6.75 16.38 -11.74
C PRO A 43 -5.60 16.33 -10.73
N THR A 44 -4.46 15.80 -11.15
CA THR A 44 -3.26 15.71 -10.30
C THR A 44 -2.55 17.06 -10.17
N TYR A 45 -2.10 17.33 -8.95
CA TYR A 45 -1.32 18.51 -8.61
C TYR A 45 0.08 18.09 -8.17
N HIS A 46 1.06 18.99 -8.36
CA HIS A 46 2.45 18.71 -8.03
C HIS A 46 3.04 19.81 -7.15
N TYR A 47 4.10 19.48 -6.46
CA TYR A 47 4.87 20.46 -5.70
C TYR A 47 5.27 21.66 -6.56
N GLY A 48 5.01 22.86 -6.07
CA GLY A 48 5.35 24.10 -6.76
C GLY A 48 4.31 24.60 -7.76
N ASP A 49 3.17 23.92 -7.92
CA ASP A 49 2.06 24.44 -8.72
C ASP A 49 1.44 25.65 -8.03
N VAL A 50 1.24 26.72 -8.79
CA VAL A 50 0.56 27.93 -8.34
C VAL A 50 -0.91 27.81 -8.69
N LEU A 51 -1.74 27.82 -7.67
CA LEU A 51 -3.17 27.56 -7.77
C LEU A 51 -3.96 28.80 -7.34
N LYS A 52 -5.07 29.06 -8.03
CA LYS A 52 -6.14 29.91 -7.54
C LYS A 52 -7.23 29.02 -6.96
N VAL A 53 -7.47 29.19 -5.67
CA VAL A 53 -8.39 28.38 -4.89
C VAL A 53 -9.58 29.24 -4.48
N THR A 54 -10.79 28.80 -4.78
CA THR A 54 -12.03 29.49 -4.43
C THR A 54 -12.90 28.56 -3.60
N GLY A 55 -13.11 28.89 -2.33
CA GLY A 55 -13.86 28.05 -1.38
C GLY A 55 -14.01 28.71 -0.02
N GLU A 56 -14.69 28.05 0.87
CA GLU A 56 -14.89 28.50 2.25
C GLU A 56 -13.71 28.08 3.13
N LEU A 57 -13.27 29.01 3.99
CA LEU A 57 -12.20 28.77 4.96
C LEU A 57 -12.82 28.22 6.22
N GLU A 58 -12.52 26.96 6.55
CA GLU A 58 -13.03 26.31 7.74
C GLU A 58 -11.95 26.08 8.78
N THR A 59 -12.34 26.13 10.05
CA THR A 59 -11.44 25.72 11.13
C THR A 59 -11.44 24.19 11.20
N PRO A 60 -10.25 23.52 11.35
CA PRO A 60 -10.20 22.08 11.50
C PRO A 60 -11.10 21.56 12.61
N LEU A 61 -11.83 20.48 12.32
CA LEU A 61 -12.74 19.85 13.28
C LEU A 61 -11.97 19.25 14.47
N GLN A 62 -12.55 19.32 15.63
CA GLN A 62 -12.08 18.61 16.80
C GLN A 62 -12.83 17.28 16.88
N LEU A 63 -12.14 16.18 16.60
CA LEU A 63 -12.71 14.84 16.71
C LEU A 63 -12.67 14.37 18.17
N GLU A 64 -13.61 13.54 18.58
CA GLU A 64 -13.70 13.06 19.97
C GLU A 64 -12.47 12.24 20.39
N ASP A 65 -11.94 11.41 19.49
CA ASP A 65 -10.82 10.51 19.77
C ASP A 65 -9.44 11.10 19.42
N PHE A 66 -9.38 12.15 18.59
CA PHE A 66 -8.14 12.73 18.12
C PHE A 66 -8.26 14.25 17.92
N ASP A 67 -7.42 15.02 18.61
CA ASP A 67 -7.38 16.49 18.48
C ASP A 67 -6.68 16.89 17.17
N TYR A 68 -7.41 16.73 16.06
CA TYR A 68 -6.94 17.04 14.71
C TYR A 68 -6.59 18.52 14.53
N LYS A 69 -7.32 19.41 15.21
CA LYS A 69 -7.06 20.85 15.21
C LYS A 69 -5.68 21.18 15.78
N SER A 70 -5.36 20.64 16.97
CA SER A 70 -4.04 20.84 17.58
C SER A 70 -2.92 20.15 16.80
N TYR A 71 -3.20 19.02 16.17
CA TYR A 71 -2.24 18.33 15.30
C TYR A 71 -1.84 19.21 14.10
N LEU A 72 -2.80 19.79 13.38
CA LEU A 72 -2.56 20.67 12.24
C LEU A 72 -1.94 22.02 12.68
N ALA A 73 -2.38 22.58 13.80
CA ALA A 73 -1.83 23.83 14.33
C ALA A 73 -0.32 23.73 14.61
N ARG A 74 0.18 22.55 15.05
CA ARG A 74 1.63 22.30 15.23
C ARG A 74 2.41 22.30 13.91
N GLN A 75 1.73 22.11 12.78
CA GLN A 75 2.30 22.22 11.43
C GLN A 75 2.12 23.61 10.83
N GLY A 76 1.59 24.56 11.60
CA GLY A 76 1.27 25.91 11.14
C GLY A 76 0.00 25.99 10.28
N ILE A 77 -0.82 24.94 10.26
CA ILE A 77 -2.05 24.86 9.50
C ILE A 77 -3.23 25.14 10.43
N TYR A 78 -3.89 26.26 10.21
CA TYR A 78 -5.04 26.70 11.02
C TYR A 78 -6.36 26.66 10.26
N THR A 79 -6.31 26.36 8.96
CA THR A 79 -7.47 26.43 8.07
C THR A 79 -7.48 25.27 7.12
N ILE A 80 -8.67 24.70 6.90
CA ILE A 80 -8.94 23.68 5.88
C ILE A 80 -9.94 24.24 4.88
N ILE A 81 -9.82 23.83 3.62
CA ILE A 81 -10.77 24.12 2.55
C ILE A 81 -11.20 22.79 1.95
N TYR A 82 -12.50 22.50 2.03
CA TYR A 82 -13.04 21.26 1.50
C TYR A 82 -13.59 21.43 0.09
N TYR A 83 -13.09 20.66 -0.85
CA TYR A 83 -13.53 20.58 -2.23
C TYR A 83 -13.72 21.94 -2.91
N PRO A 84 -12.73 22.85 -2.83
CA PRO A 84 -12.81 24.13 -3.48
C PRO A 84 -12.76 24.01 -5.00
N ARG A 85 -13.16 25.08 -5.68
CA ARG A 85 -12.85 25.23 -7.09
C ARG A 85 -11.38 25.62 -7.24
N VAL A 86 -10.61 24.79 -7.93
CA VAL A 86 -9.17 24.99 -8.13
C VAL A 86 -8.88 25.26 -9.61
N GLU A 87 -8.11 26.29 -9.86
CA GLU A 87 -7.63 26.68 -11.18
C GLU A 87 -6.10 26.73 -11.13
N VAL A 88 -5.42 25.98 -12.01
CA VAL A 88 -3.96 25.98 -12.09
C VAL A 88 -3.52 27.21 -12.88
N LEU A 89 -2.80 28.11 -12.24
CA LEU A 89 -2.27 29.33 -12.88
C LEU A 89 -0.93 29.08 -13.54
N GLU A 90 0.00 28.46 -12.79
CA GLU A 90 1.35 28.17 -13.26
C GLU A 90 1.80 26.83 -12.66
N ARG A 91 2.65 26.11 -13.40
CA ARG A 91 3.22 24.84 -12.92
C ARG A 91 4.70 24.96 -12.61
N GLY A 92 5.17 24.20 -11.63
CA GLY A 92 6.59 23.98 -11.39
C GLY A 92 7.37 25.20 -10.90
N GLN A 93 6.77 26.13 -10.15
CA GLN A 93 7.41 27.31 -9.57
C GLN A 93 8.17 27.03 -8.25
N GLY A 94 8.16 25.78 -7.78
CA GLY A 94 8.89 25.38 -6.59
C GLY A 94 10.40 25.27 -6.78
N SER A 95 11.12 24.91 -5.70
CA SER A 95 12.56 24.70 -5.74
C SER A 95 12.91 23.52 -6.69
N LYS A 96 13.75 23.78 -7.70
CA LYS A 96 14.14 22.77 -8.71
C LYS A 96 14.75 21.49 -8.10
N PRO A 97 15.64 21.56 -7.08
CA PRO A 97 16.14 20.34 -6.45
C PRO A 97 15.05 19.48 -5.80
N LEU A 98 14.06 20.09 -5.12
CA LEU A 98 12.95 19.38 -4.52
C LEU A 98 12.01 18.79 -5.57
N GLN A 99 11.71 19.52 -6.64
CA GLN A 99 10.95 19.00 -7.77
C GLN A 99 11.60 17.75 -8.36
N TRP A 100 12.93 17.77 -8.53
CA TRP A 100 13.66 16.61 -9.03
C TRP A 100 13.58 15.41 -8.06
N ILE A 101 13.67 15.64 -6.75
CA ILE A 101 13.55 14.58 -5.75
C ILE A 101 12.14 13.97 -5.75
N TYR A 102 11.11 14.80 -5.77
CA TYR A 102 9.72 14.31 -5.81
C TYR A 102 9.41 13.59 -7.12
N SER A 103 9.85 14.11 -8.26
CA SER A 103 9.73 13.42 -9.54
C SER A 103 10.48 12.08 -9.55
N LEU A 104 11.68 12.02 -8.99
CA LEU A 104 12.41 10.75 -8.84
C LEU A 104 11.64 9.77 -7.96
N ARG A 105 11.09 10.23 -6.84
CA ARG A 105 10.28 9.42 -5.92
C ARG A 105 9.05 8.82 -6.63
N GLU A 106 8.37 9.63 -7.41
CA GLU A 106 7.22 9.22 -8.21
C GLU A 106 7.61 8.15 -9.26
N HIS A 107 8.68 8.38 -10.03
CA HIS A 107 9.16 7.41 -11.00
C HIS A 107 9.60 6.08 -10.36
N LEU A 108 10.26 6.13 -9.20
CA LEU A 108 10.63 4.92 -8.45
C LEU A 108 9.38 4.19 -7.94
N SER A 109 8.38 4.94 -7.46
CA SER A 109 7.08 4.41 -7.03
C SER A 109 6.37 3.67 -8.17
N VAL A 110 6.24 4.31 -9.33
CA VAL A 110 5.64 3.72 -10.54
C VAL A 110 6.43 2.49 -11.00
N SER A 111 7.76 2.52 -10.90
CA SER A 111 8.59 1.36 -11.23
C SER A 111 8.27 0.14 -10.35
N LEU A 112 8.09 0.35 -9.04
CA LEU A 112 7.73 -0.71 -8.10
C LEU A 112 6.36 -1.30 -8.40
N THR A 113 5.35 -0.46 -8.65
CA THR A 113 3.97 -0.93 -8.90
C THR A 113 3.82 -1.66 -10.24
N ARG A 114 4.66 -1.32 -11.23
CA ARG A 114 4.71 -2.05 -12.50
C ARG A 114 5.41 -3.41 -12.39
N ALA A 115 6.35 -3.55 -11.47
CA ALA A 115 7.16 -4.76 -11.32
C ALA A 115 6.60 -5.74 -10.28
N LEU A 116 5.84 -5.26 -9.29
CA LEU A 116 5.32 -6.04 -8.17
C LEU A 116 3.78 -6.04 -8.16
N PRO A 117 3.14 -7.18 -7.83
CA PRO A 117 1.70 -7.24 -7.61
C PRO A 117 1.31 -6.53 -6.30
N GLU A 118 0.03 -6.28 -6.08
CA GLU A 118 -0.49 -5.92 -4.76
C GLU A 118 -0.70 -7.18 -3.90
N PRO A 119 -0.55 -7.08 -2.57
CA PRO A 119 -0.16 -5.90 -1.79
C PRO A 119 1.36 -5.70 -1.69
N GLN A 120 2.19 -6.49 -2.36
CA GLN A 120 3.65 -6.38 -2.28
C GLN A 120 4.17 -5.05 -2.85
N GLY A 121 3.52 -4.51 -3.90
CA GLY A 121 3.87 -3.24 -4.52
C GLY A 121 3.76 -2.07 -3.55
N SER A 122 2.61 -1.91 -2.91
CA SER A 122 2.38 -0.88 -1.89
C SER A 122 3.24 -1.09 -0.64
N LEU A 123 3.49 -2.33 -0.24
CA LEU A 123 4.38 -2.64 0.87
C LEU A 123 5.83 -2.24 0.56
N ALA A 124 6.31 -2.48 -0.67
CA ALA A 124 7.63 -2.04 -1.12
C ALA A 124 7.75 -0.50 -1.16
N GLN A 125 6.70 0.20 -1.64
CA GLN A 125 6.63 1.67 -1.61
C GLN A 125 6.69 2.21 -0.18
N ALA A 126 5.97 1.62 0.76
CA ALA A 126 5.98 2.02 2.15
C ALA A 126 7.35 1.84 2.80
N ILE A 127 7.98 0.67 2.62
CA ILE A 127 9.27 0.33 3.24
C ILE A 127 10.43 1.10 2.61
N LEU A 128 10.42 1.30 1.29
CA LEU A 128 11.54 1.96 0.59
C LEU A 128 11.37 3.47 0.47
N LEU A 129 10.16 3.95 0.13
CA LEU A 129 9.90 5.35 -0.19
C LEU A 129 9.08 6.08 0.89
N GLY A 130 8.53 5.37 1.87
CA GLY A 130 7.70 5.94 2.94
C GLY A 130 6.25 6.25 2.51
N LEU A 131 5.82 5.76 1.34
CA LEU A 131 4.47 5.94 0.81
C LEU A 131 3.54 4.85 1.39
N ARG A 132 2.81 5.16 2.47
CA ARG A 132 1.99 4.18 3.20
C ARG A 132 0.53 4.19 2.80
N ASN A 133 0.08 5.25 2.16
CA ASN A 133 -1.34 5.48 1.85
C ASN A 133 -1.90 4.46 0.84
N ASN A 134 -1.03 3.71 0.16
CA ASN A 134 -1.43 2.70 -0.81
C ASN A 134 -1.52 1.28 -0.20
N ILE A 135 -1.24 1.11 1.10
CA ILE A 135 -1.35 -0.19 1.77
C ILE A 135 -2.82 -0.47 2.03
N PRO A 136 -3.37 -1.65 1.67
CA PRO A 136 -4.73 -2.03 2.01
C PRO A 136 -4.99 -1.93 3.51
N ASP A 137 -6.16 -1.41 3.90
CA ASP A 137 -6.50 -1.18 5.31
C ASP A 137 -6.45 -2.45 6.14
N SER A 138 -6.95 -3.58 5.62
CA SER A 138 -6.88 -4.89 6.28
C SER A 138 -5.45 -5.31 6.61
N LEU A 139 -4.52 -5.10 5.66
CA LEU A 139 -3.11 -5.39 5.88
C LEU A 139 -2.47 -4.43 6.88
N TYR A 140 -2.81 -3.12 6.80
CA TYR A 140 -2.31 -2.13 7.75
C TYR A 140 -2.77 -2.43 9.19
N GLU A 141 -4.02 -2.84 9.38
CA GLU A 141 -4.55 -3.29 10.66
C GLU A 141 -3.85 -4.53 11.18
N ALA A 142 -3.59 -5.54 10.32
CA ALA A 142 -2.83 -6.72 10.70
C ALA A 142 -1.42 -6.37 11.19
N PHE A 143 -0.72 -5.44 10.52
CA PHE A 143 0.56 -4.88 10.99
C PHE A 143 0.43 -4.17 12.35
N SER A 144 -0.67 -3.49 12.59
CA SER A 144 -0.94 -2.78 13.84
C SER A 144 -1.23 -3.76 14.98
N ARG A 145 -2.13 -4.73 14.77
CA ARG A 145 -2.47 -5.78 15.77
C ARG A 145 -1.27 -6.65 16.14
N THR A 146 -0.43 -6.98 15.16
CA THR A 146 0.83 -7.73 15.41
C THR A 146 1.94 -6.88 16.02
N GLY A 147 1.76 -5.55 16.15
CA GLY A 147 2.71 -4.62 16.76
C GLY A 147 3.96 -4.33 15.92
N ILE A 148 3.95 -4.68 14.64
CA ILE A 148 5.07 -4.46 13.72
C ILE A 148 4.81 -3.35 12.68
N ALA A 149 3.76 -2.54 12.85
CA ALA A 149 3.47 -1.37 12.02
C ALA A 149 4.67 -0.39 11.93
N HIS A 150 5.57 -0.41 12.91
CA HIS A 150 6.81 0.36 12.88
C HIS A 150 7.79 -0.03 11.76
N LEU A 151 7.63 -1.22 11.14
CA LEU A 151 8.41 -1.64 9.96
C LEU A 151 7.92 -0.97 8.68
N LEU A 152 6.64 -0.58 8.62
CA LEU A 152 6.07 0.21 7.51
C LEU A 152 6.56 1.66 7.53
N ALA A 153 6.98 2.11 8.72
CA ALA A 153 7.58 3.42 8.89
C ALA A 153 9.08 3.35 8.59
N ILE A 154 9.59 4.19 7.71
CA ILE A 154 11.03 4.30 7.53
C ILE A 154 11.64 4.71 8.86
N SER A 155 12.45 3.83 9.42
CA SER A 155 13.03 3.94 10.76
C SER A 155 14.56 4.09 10.72
N GLY A 156 15.15 4.25 11.89
CA GLY A 156 16.61 4.26 12.02
C GLY A 156 17.28 2.98 11.51
N LEU A 157 16.59 1.84 11.52
CA LEU A 157 17.10 0.58 10.98
C LEU A 157 17.25 0.65 9.45
N HIS A 158 16.28 1.23 8.74
CA HIS A 158 16.34 1.42 7.27
C HIS A 158 17.58 2.26 6.90
N ILE A 159 17.77 3.40 7.55
CA ILE A 159 18.95 4.26 7.33
C ILE A 159 20.24 3.50 7.64
N SER A 160 20.28 2.71 8.72
CA SER A 160 21.45 1.92 9.09
C SER A 160 21.80 0.85 8.05
N ILE A 161 20.79 0.18 7.48
CA ILE A 161 20.95 -0.80 6.39
C ILE A 161 21.52 -0.11 5.15
N ILE A 162 20.98 1.05 4.78
CA ILE A 162 21.45 1.83 3.63
C ILE A 162 22.89 2.29 3.83
N ILE A 163 23.22 2.85 5.00
CA ILE A 163 24.59 3.23 5.33
C ILE A 163 25.52 2.02 5.23
N ALA A 164 25.15 0.89 5.81
CA ALA A 164 25.97 -0.33 5.77
C ALA A 164 26.18 -0.84 4.34
N MET A 165 25.13 -0.80 3.52
CA MET A 165 25.19 -1.21 2.10
C MET A 165 26.14 -0.32 1.31
N PHE A 166 26.00 1.01 1.41
CA PHE A 166 26.85 1.94 0.65
C PHE A 166 28.28 2.01 1.19
N LEU A 167 28.50 1.84 2.49
CA LEU A 167 29.85 1.66 3.04
C LEU A 167 30.51 0.39 2.49
N SER A 168 29.79 -0.73 2.47
CA SER A 168 30.34 -2.01 1.97
C SER A 168 30.64 -1.92 0.48
N PHE A 169 29.74 -1.35 -0.31
CA PHE A 169 29.94 -1.10 -1.73
C PHE A 169 31.08 -0.12 -1.99
N GLY A 170 31.14 0.98 -1.23
CA GLY A 170 32.21 1.97 -1.34
C GLY A 170 33.58 1.38 -1.02
N ILE A 171 33.69 0.53 -0.02
CA ILE A 171 34.95 -0.19 0.31
C ILE A 171 35.32 -1.14 -0.84
N LEU A 172 34.36 -1.82 -1.44
CA LEU A 172 34.59 -2.74 -2.56
C LEU A 172 35.09 -2.00 -3.81
N VAL A 173 34.51 -0.84 -4.14
CA VAL A 173 34.83 -0.07 -5.36
C VAL A 173 36.08 0.80 -5.19
N PHE A 174 36.14 1.55 -4.08
CA PHE A 174 37.21 2.55 -3.84
C PHE A 174 38.35 2.03 -2.93
N GLY A 175 38.25 0.79 -2.45
CA GLY A 175 39.26 0.16 -1.61
C GLY A 175 39.50 0.93 -0.31
N ARG A 176 40.75 1.32 -0.06
CA ARG A 176 41.15 2.01 1.16
C ARG A 176 41.04 3.54 1.11
N GLN A 177 40.50 4.11 0.04
CA GLN A 177 40.31 5.58 -0.05
C GLN A 177 39.14 6.04 0.84
N ARG A 178 39.42 6.12 2.13
CA ARG A 178 38.47 6.32 3.23
C ARG A 178 37.59 7.58 3.07
N SER A 179 38.15 8.66 2.58
CA SER A 179 37.40 9.91 2.39
C SER A 179 36.31 9.79 1.34
N ILE A 180 36.56 9.13 0.21
CA ILE A 180 35.60 9.08 -0.91
C ILE A 180 34.33 8.33 -0.51
N TYR A 181 34.48 7.09 0.01
CA TYR A 181 33.27 6.29 0.33
C TYR A 181 32.52 6.83 1.55
N ILE A 182 33.20 7.47 2.52
CA ILE A 182 32.51 8.07 3.67
C ILE A 182 31.66 9.28 3.23
N TRP A 183 32.25 10.22 2.46
CA TRP A 183 31.50 11.38 1.99
C TRP A 183 30.40 11.01 1.01
N LEU A 184 30.62 10.02 0.14
CA LEU A 184 29.60 9.48 -0.74
C LEU A 184 28.43 8.88 0.06
N THR A 185 28.73 8.04 1.07
CA THR A 185 27.69 7.45 1.93
C THR A 185 26.93 8.53 2.70
N LEU A 186 27.61 9.58 3.17
CA LEU A 186 26.98 10.71 3.84
C LEU A 186 26.00 11.44 2.89
N ALA A 187 26.45 11.76 1.68
CA ALA A 187 25.60 12.41 0.69
C ALA A 187 24.36 11.56 0.35
N ILE A 188 24.55 10.26 0.09
CA ILE A 188 23.45 9.33 -0.21
C ILE A 188 22.47 9.23 0.97
N THR A 189 22.96 9.22 2.22
CA THR A 189 22.10 9.17 3.41
C THR A 189 21.15 10.37 3.46
N TRP A 190 21.63 11.57 3.16
CA TRP A 190 20.78 12.77 3.16
C TRP A 190 19.88 12.85 1.94
N ILE A 191 20.34 12.44 0.75
CA ILE A 191 19.49 12.32 -0.44
C ILE A 191 18.35 11.33 -0.17
N TYR A 192 18.65 10.18 0.44
CA TYR A 192 17.62 9.21 0.81
C TYR A 192 16.67 9.75 1.88
N ALA A 193 17.18 10.50 2.87
CA ALA A 193 16.34 11.14 3.88
C ALA A 193 15.32 12.13 3.26
N LEU A 194 15.77 12.90 2.27
CA LEU A 194 14.90 13.79 1.49
C LEU A 194 13.88 13.00 0.67
N LEU A 195 14.31 11.95 -0.02
CA LEU A 195 13.46 11.08 -0.83
C LEU A 195 12.41 10.36 0.01
N ALA A 196 12.73 10.03 1.26
CA ALA A 196 11.85 9.36 2.21
C ALA A 196 10.93 10.29 3.01
N GLY A 197 10.94 11.61 2.74
CA GLY A 197 9.99 12.59 3.29
C GLY A 197 10.40 13.24 4.61
N MET A 198 11.68 13.17 5.02
CA MET A 198 12.24 13.92 6.17
C MET A 198 11.47 13.76 7.50
N HIS A 199 10.81 12.62 7.72
CA HIS A 199 10.11 12.38 8.99
C HIS A 199 11.07 12.31 10.19
N PRO A 200 10.63 12.65 11.43
CA PRO A 200 11.49 12.72 12.61
C PRO A 200 12.40 11.51 12.86
N PRO A 201 11.94 10.24 12.72
CA PRO A 201 12.81 9.07 12.85
C PRO A 201 13.95 9.01 11.83
N ILE A 202 13.68 9.48 10.60
CA ILE A 202 14.65 9.50 9.50
C ILE A 202 15.71 10.57 9.77
N ILE A 203 15.28 11.79 10.12
CA ILE A 203 16.19 12.90 10.45
C ILE A 203 17.11 12.51 11.60
N ARG A 204 16.55 11.96 12.69
CA ARG A 204 17.35 11.46 13.83
C ARG A 204 18.41 10.46 13.36
N ALA A 205 18.01 9.47 12.57
CA ALA A 205 18.93 8.44 12.11
C ALA A 205 19.98 8.97 11.14
N ALA A 206 19.63 9.91 10.27
CA ALA A 206 20.56 10.59 9.38
C ALA A 206 21.59 11.41 10.16
N ILE A 207 21.18 12.17 11.18
CA ILE A 207 22.09 12.93 12.05
C ILE A 207 23.02 11.97 12.80
N MET A 208 22.49 10.93 13.46
CA MET A 208 23.30 9.97 14.21
C MET A 208 24.24 9.20 13.28
N GLY A 209 23.79 8.76 12.11
CA GLY A 209 24.59 8.10 11.10
C GLY A 209 25.71 9.00 10.58
N SER A 210 25.40 10.29 10.34
CA SER A 210 26.40 11.29 9.94
C SER A 210 27.49 11.47 10.99
N LEU A 211 27.10 11.55 12.26
CA LEU A 211 28.07 11.64 13.37
C LEU A 211 28.95 10.40 13.45
N PHE A 212 28.40 9.21 13.23
CA PHE A 212 29.16 7.97 13.22
C PHE A 212 30.16 7.90 12.05
N LEU A 213 29.73 8.34 10.84
CA LEU A 213 30.58 8.41 9.66
C LEU A 213 31.72 9.44 9.85
N ILE A 214 31.43 10.61 10.40
CA ILE A 214 32.41 11.64 10.70
C ILE A 214 33.39 11.17 11.80
N ALA A 215 32.88 10.53 12.85
CA ALA A 215 33.75 9.95 13.89
C ALA A 215 34.67 8.87 13.32
N GLU A 216 34.18 8.02 12.40
CA GLU A 216 34.98 7.05 11.66
C GLU A 216 36.08 7.74 10.82
N TYR A 217 35.70 8.80 10.10
CA TYR A 217 36.66 9.59 9.29
C TYR A 217 37.74 10.20 10.13
N LEU A 218 37.38 10.78 11.28
CA LEU A 218 38.30 11.44 12.21
C LEU A 218 39.06 10.48 13.14
N GLY A 219 38.77 9.18 13.09
CA GLY A 219 39.35 8.18 14.00
C GLY A 219 38.96 8.38 15.47
N ARG A 220 37.77 8.96 15.75
CA ARG A 220 37.26 9.21 17.10
C ARG A 220 36.37 8.08 17.58
N GLN A 221 36.24 7.96 18.91
CA GLN A 221 35.30 6.99 19.52
C GLN A 221 33.86 7.37 19.24
N ARG A 222 33.03 6.38 18.97
CA ARG A 222 31.59 6.51 18.73
C ARG A 222 30.81 6.35 20.04
N SER A 223 29.96 7.31 20.35
CA SER A 223 29.10 7.26 21.52
C SER A 223 27.62 7.42 21.07
N ALA A 224 26.81 6.39 21.25
CA ALA A 224 25.41 6.41 20.88
C ALA A 224 24.59 7.43 21.71
N ILE A 225 24.93 7.58 23.00
CA ILE A 225 24.26 8.53 23.89
C ILE A 225 24.50 9.97 23.44
N ILE A 226 25.77 10.30 23.13
CA ILE A 226 26.14 11.65 22.67
C ILE A 226 25.48 11.95 21.32
N ALA A 227 25.49 10.97 20.40
CA ALA A 227 24.84 11.12 19.10
C ALA A 227 23.33 11.30 19.22
N LEU A 228 22.67 10.58 20.13
CA LEU A 228 21.24 10.71 20.40
C LEU A 228 20.91 12.08 21.01
N ALA A 229 21.67 12.53 22.01
CA ALA A 229 21.50 13.82 22.64
C ALA A 229 21.73 14.99 21.66
N PHE A 230 22.76 14.88 20.82
CA PHE A 230 23.04 15.86 19.77
C PHE A 230 21.91 15.92 18.73
N ALA A 231 21.41 14.76 18.28
CA ALA A 231 20.29 14.71 17.35
C ALA A 231 19.03 15.36 17.95
N ALA A 232 18.73 15.10 19.23
CA ALA A 232 17.62 15.74 19.93
C ALA A 232 17.80 17.27 19.99
N ALA A 233 19.01 17.74 20.39
CA ALA A 233 19.29 19.17 20.48
C ALA A 233 19.16 19.89 19.13
N VAL A 234 19.67 19.31 18.05
CA VAL A 234 19.55 19.87 16.70
C VAL A 234 18.09 19.91 16.25
N MET A 235 17.35 18.79 16.37
CA MET A 235 15.97 18.70 15.91
C MET A 235 15.04 19.64 16.68
N VAL A 236 15.14 19.68 18.01
CA VAL A 236 14.34 20.57 18.86
C VAL A 236 14.77 22.04 18.69
N GLY A 237 16.06 22.28 18.48
CA GLY A 237 16.58 23.64 18.23
C GLY A 237 16.07 24.25 16.90
N VAL A 238 15.90 23.41 15.87
CA VAL A 238 15.34 23.85 14.57
C VAL A 238 13.83 23.99 14.64
N GLN A 239 13.15 23.01 15.25
CA GLN A 239 11.68 22.97 15.37
C GLN A 239 11.29 22.49 16.76
N PRO A 240 11.01 23.38 17.70
CA PRO A 240 10.68 23.03 19.10
C PRO A 240 9.44 22.15 19.23
N ASP A 241 8.45 22.32 18.36
CA ASP A 241 7.19 21.57 18.37
C ASP A 241 7.36 20.06 18.14
N LEU A 242 8.48 19.64 17.54
CA LEU A 242 8.81 18.22 17.34
C LEU A 242 8.80 17.42 18.64
N LEU A 243 9.16 18.06 19.77
CA LEU A 243 9.18 17.41 21.09
C LEU A 243 7.84 16.80 21.48
N TRP A 244 6.75 17.40 21.02
CA TRP A 244 5.37 16.99 21.33
C TRP A 244 4.79 16.02 20.29
N THR A 245 5.52 15.71 19.21
CA THR A 245 5.07 14.77 18.21
C THR A 245 5.28 13.33 18.66
N ILE A 246 4.26 12.47 18.49
CA ILE A 246 4.32 11.04 18.82
C ILE A 246 5.51 10.36 18.11
N SER A 247 5.74 10.72 16.86
CA SER A 247 6.81 10.16 16.02
C SER A 247 8.21 10.45 16.60
N PHE A 248 8.45 11.66 17.10
CA PHE A 248 9.68 12.01 17.80
C PHE A 248 9.81 11.23 19.10
N GLN A 249 8.78 11.26 19.95
CA GLN A 249 8.78 10.61 21.26
C GLN A 249 9.05 9.11 21.16
N LEU A 250 8.30 8.38 20.32
CA LEU A 250 8.50 6.94 20.12
C LEU A 250 9.90 6.64 19.59
N SER A 251 10.38 7.43 18.64
CA SER A 251 11.68 7.22 18.01
C SER A 251 12.85 7.40 19.00
N PHE A 252 12.80 8.44 19.84
CA PHE A 252 13.83 8.71 20.83
C PHE A 252 13.75 7.75 22.01
N LEU A 253 12.55 7.40 22.49
CA LEU A 253 12.35 6.41 23.54
C LEU A 253 12.82 5.02 23.13
N ALA A 254 12.51 4.58 21.90
CA ALA A 254 12.99 3.30 21.39
C ALA A 254 14.52 3.24 21.37
N MET A 255 15.18 4.30 20.90
CA MET A 255 16.64 4.35 20.87
C MET A 255 17.26 4.44 22.27
N ALA A 256 16.66 5.21 23.16
CA ALA A 256 17.06 5.26 24.56
C ALA A 256 16.92 3.88 25.25
N GLY A 257 15.81 3.18 24.98
CA GLY A 257 15.58 1.80 25.43
C GLY A 257 16.66 0.84 24.92
N LEU A 258 17.00 0.91 23.65
CA LEU A 258 18.08 0.11 23.07
C LEU A 258 19.43 0.43 23.73
N ILE A 259 19.75 1.68 23.99
CA ILE A 259 21.02 2.06 24.62
C ILE A 259 21.07 1.63 26.10
N LEU A 260 19.96 1.80 26.83
CA LEU A 260 19.93 1.63 28.27
C LEU A 260 19.53 0.21 28.72
N LEU A 261 18.57 -0.43 28.06
CA LEU A 261 17.99 -1.70 28.50
C LEU A 261 18.58 -2.93 27.81
N TYR A 262 18.95 -2.80 26.51
CA TYR A 262 19.46 -3.93 25.73
C TYR A 262 20.65 -4.66 26.40
N PRO A 263 21.66 -3.98 26.99
CA PRO A 263 22.79 -4.68 27.63
C PRO A 263 22.35 -5.61 28.78
N TYR A 264 21.30 -5.22 29.51
CA TYR A 264 20.78 -6.03 30.63
C TYR A 264 20.03 -7.26 30.10
N PHE A 265 19.13 -7.08 29.15
CA PHE A 265 18.37 -8.21 28.58
C PHE A 265 19.27 -9.18 27.83
N GLN A 266 20.26 -8.67 27.10
CA GLN A 266 21.29 -9.49 26.46
C GLN A 266 22.06 -10.33 27.48
N ALA A 267 22.53 -9.70 28.55
CA ALA A 267 23.28 -10.39 29.59
C ALA A 267 22.45 -11.50 30.27
N TRP A 268 21.17 -11.23 30.53
CA TRP A 268 20.26 -12.23 31.12
C TRP A 268 20.00 -13.40 30.18
N GLY A 269 19.68 -13.11 28.92
CA GLY A 269 19.41 -14.14 27.94
C GLY A 269 20.63 -15.01 27.63
N ARG A 270 21.83 -14.42 27.50
CA ARG A 270 23.07 -15.18 27.32
C ARG A 270 23.42 -16.05 28.52
N LYS A 271 23.11 -15.61 29.76
CA LYS A 271 23.24 -16.44 30.95
C LYS A 271 22.29 -17.64 30.89
N GLY A 272 21.02 -17.43 30.44
CA GLY A 272 20.06 -18.50 30.22
C GLY A 272 20.54 -19.52 29.17
N VAL A 273 21.03 -19.05 28.03
CA VAL A 273 21.62 -19.90 26.98
C VAL A 273 22.83 -20.68 27.50
N ALA A 274 23.72 -20.05 28.24
CA ALA A 274 24.88 -20.71 28.83
C ALA A 274 24.47 -21.80 29.85
N PHE A 275 23.44 -21.54 30.63
CA PHE A 275 22.90 -22.52 31.59
C PHE A 275 22.27 -23.75 30.87
N LEU A 276 21.47 -23.51 29.82
CA LEU A 276 20.75 -24.56 29.11
C LEU A 276 21.64 -25.39 28.15
N PHE A 277 22.64 -24.75 27.53
CA PHE A 277 23.43 -25.32 26.42
C PHE A 277 24.94 -25.34 26.68
N SER A 278 25.38 -25.35 27.93
CA SER A 278 26.80 -25.27 28.34
C SER A 278 27.72 -26.33 27.68
N ALA A 279 27.17 -27.48 27.27
CA ALA A 279 27.91 -28.59 26.66
C ALA A 279 28.01 -28.53 25.11
N LYS A 280 27.28 -27.63 24.41
CA LYS A 280 27.19 -27.60 22.95
C LYS A 280 27.50 -26.22 22.39
N ALA A 281 28.79 -25.92 22.13
CA ALA A 281 29.24 -24.60 21.68
C ALA A 281 28.53 -24.04 20.43
N ARG A 282 28.16 -24.88 19.43
CA ARG A 282 27.43 -24.43 18.22
C ARG A 282 25.98 -24.05 18.54
N VAL A 283 25.32 -24.82 19.41
CA VAL A 283 23.93 -24.52 19.83
C VAL A 283 23.91 -23.24 20.68
N ALA A 284 24.88 -23.06 21.56
CA ALA A 284 25.02 -21.85 22.35
C ALA A 284 25.28 -20.59 21.46
N ALA A 285 26.04 -20.73 20.38
CA ALA A 285 26.27 -19.63 19.44
C ALA A 285 24.96 -19.18 18.73
N VAL A 286 24.18 -20.14 18.26
CA VAL A 286 22.86 -19.85 17.66
C VAL A 286 21.90 -19.29 18.71
N GLY A 287 21.87 -19.87 19.93
CA GLY A 287 21.07 -19.36 21.04
C GLY A 287 21.42 -17.91 21.41
N ASN A 288 22.68 -17.53 21.34
CA ASN A 288 23.12 -16.15 21.60
C ASN A 288 22.64 -15.17 20.51
N ILE A 289 22.64 -15.57 19.24
CA ILE A 289 22.12 -14.73 18.14
C ILE A 289 20.62 -14.50 18.34
N ILE A 290 19.87 -15.56 18.66
CA ILE A 290 18.44 -15.47 18.95
C ILE A 290 18.20 -14.55 20.15
N THR A 291 18.94 -14.75 21.24
CA THR A 291 18.86 -13.93 22.45
C THR A 291 19.12 -12.45 22.15
N ASP A 292 20.13 -12.15 21.34
CA ASP A 292 20.48 -10.77 21.00
C ASP A 292 19.35 -10.08 20.23
N GLY A 293 18.69 -10.79 19.29
CA GLY A 293 17.51 -10.29 18.57
C GLY A 293 16.33 -10.04 19.51
N PHE A 294 15.98 -11.02 20.36
CA PHE A 294 14.89 -10.88 21.33
C PHE A 294 15.17 -9.76 22.36
N ALA A 295 16.41 -9.65 22.84
CA ALA A 295 16.80 -8.61 23.80
C ALA A 295 16.65 -7.20 23.22
N ALA A 296 17.00 -7.01 21.94
CA ALA A 296 16.85 -5.72 21.27
C ALA A 296 15.37 -5.34 21.11
N THR A 297 14.55 -6.27 20.63
CA THR A 297 13.11 -6.06 20.47
C THR A 297 12.42 -5.79 21.82
N LEU A 298 12.75 -6.59 22.85
CA LEU A 298 12.20 -6.41 24.20
C LEU A 298 12.59 -5.07 24.80
N ALA A 299 13.83 -4.62 24.60
CA ALA A 299 14.30 -3.31 25.07
C ALA A 299 13.52 -2.16 24.43
N ALA A 300 13.24 -2.25 23.14
CA ALA A 300 12.41 -1.27 22.45
C ALA A 300 10.95 -1.30 22.92
N ILE A 301 10.32 -2.49 23.00
CA ILE A 301 8.92 -2.65 23.43
C ILE A 301 8.73 -2.13 24.86
N VAL A 302 9.62 -2.46 25.81
CA VAL A 302 9.54 -1.99 27.18
C VAL A 302 9.67 -0.45 27.23
N ALA A 303 10.50 0.14 26.39
CA ALA A 303 10.66 1.59 26.37
C ALA A 303 9.47 2.32 25.76
N VAL A 304 8.83 1.80 24.70
CA VAL A 304 7.78 2.52 23.98
C VAL A 304 6.35 2.05 24.29
N GLY A 305 6.20 0.87 24.88
CA GLY A 305 4.90 0.21 25.11
C GLY A 305 3.85 1.08 25.79
N PRO A 306 4.16 1.76 26.92
CA PRO A 306 3.18 2.64 27.57
C PRO A 306 2.71 3.80 26.72
N LEU A 307 3.60 4.35 25.89
CA LEU A 307 3.26 5.46 24.99
C LEU A 307 2.40 4.98 23.81
N ILE A 308 2.66 3.75 23.32
CA ILE A 308 1.84 3.10 22.29
C ILE A 308 0.43 2.84 22.87
N ALA A 309 0.32 2.24 24.04
CA ALA A 309 -0.96 1.98 24.70
C ALA A 309 -1.78 3.26 24.90
N TYR A 310 -1.13 4.35 25.26
CA TYR A 310 -1.79 5.64 25.49
C TYR A 310 -2.32 6.30 24.22
N ASN A 311 -1.52 6.27 23.12
CA ASN A 311 -1.85 7.00 21.90
C ASN A 311 -2.66 6.18 20.91
N PHE A 312 -2.53 4.85 20.92
CA PHE A 312 -3.15 3.96 19.93
C PHE A 312 -4.18 3.00 20.53
N GLY A 313 -4.28 2.92 21.85
CA GLY A 313 -5.26 2.05 22.52
C GLY A 313 -5.05 0.54 22.30
N VAL A 314 -3.92 0.12 21.73
CA VAL A 314 -3.66 -1.30 21.37
C VAL A 314 -2.32 -1.75 21.93
N ILE A 315 -2.30 -2.93 22.56
CA ILE A 315 -1.08 -3.62 22.96
C ILE A 315 -1.04 -4.98 22.26
N SER A 316 -0.02 -5.20 21.44
CA SER A 316 0.22 -6.49 20.80
C SER A 316 0.90 -7.46 21.75
N LEU A 317 0.34 -8.67 21.91
CA LEU A 317 0.94 -9.76 22.67
C LEU A 317 1.95 -10.55 21.85
N VAL A 318 1.85 -10.51 20.53
CA VAL A 318 2.70 -11.23 19.60
C VAL A 318 3.83 -10.35 19.01
N ALA A 319 3.95 -9.10 19.42
CA ALA A 319 4.93 -8.16 18.87
C ALA A 319 6.37 -8.67 18.95
N LEU A 320 6.74 -9.33 20.05
CA LEU A 320 8.11 -9.83 20.25
C LEU A 320 8.49 -10.93 19.24
N PRO A 321 7.75 -12.07 19.13
CA PRO A 321 8.03 -13.07 18.11
C PRO A 321 7.79 -12.56 16.68
N ALA A 322 6.74 -11.79 16.42
CA ALA A 322 6.44 -11.25 15.09
C ALA A 322 7.60 -10.37 14.59
N THR A 323 8.14 -9.47 15.41
CA THR A 323 9.31 -8.66 15.06
C THR A 323 10.55 -9.53 14.82
N PHE A 324 10.78 -10.55 15.64
CA PHE A 324 11.93 -11.44 15.50
C PHE A 324 11.96 -12.16 14.15
N PHE A 325 10.81 -12.67 13.69
CA PHE A 325 10.71 -13.33 12.38
C PHE A 325 10.73 -12.34 11.21
N SER A 326 10.20 -11.13 11.38
CA SER A 326 10.13 -10.12 10.30
C SER A 326 11.47 -9.43 10.04
N LEU A 327 12.25 -9.12 11.08
CA LEU A 327 13.49 -8.35 10.96
C LEU A 327 14.55 -8.93 10.00
N PRO A 328 14.77 -10.26 9.92
CA PRO A 328 15.76 -10.82 9.01
C PRO A 328 15.46 -10.59 7.53
N ALA A 329 14.18 -10.46 7.16
CA ALA A 329 13.76 -10.22 5.79
C ALA A 329 13.99 -8.75 5.36
N LEU A 330 13.95 -7.81 6.29
CA LEU A 330 13.95 -6.37 6.00
C LEU A 330 15.16 -5.89 5.16
N PRO A 331 16.42 -6.29 5.43
CA PRO A 331 17.55 -5.91 4.59
C PRO A 331 17.40 -6.40 3.14
N PHE A 332 16.89 -7.61 2.95
CA PHE A 332 16.65 -8.17 1.61
C PHE A 332 15.51 -7.44 0.90
N ILE A 333 14.43 -7.13 1.61
CA ILE A 333 13.31 -6.32 1.07
C ILE A 333 13.82 -4.97 0.60
N ILE A 334 14.58 -4.24 1.42
CA ILE A 334 15.10 -2.91 1.07
C ILE A 334 16.02 -3.00 -0.16
N VAL A 335 16.95 -3.94 -0.18
CA VAL A 335 17.93 -4.07 -1.28
C VAL A 335 17.25 -4.50 -2.57
N THR A 336 16.38 -5.52 -2.53
CA THR A 336 15.71 -6.02 -3.75
C THR A 336 14.70 -5.02 -4.28
N SER A 337 13.92 -4.37 -3.41
CA SER A 337 12.99 -3.30 -3.81
C SER A 337 13.73 -2.09 -4.40
N ALA A 338 14.87 -1.69 -3.83
CA ALA A 338 15.70 -0.62 -4.39
C ALA A 338 16.23 -1.00 -5.79
N LEU A 339 16.72 -2.23 -5.97
CA LEU A 339 17.17 -2.72 -7.27
C LEU A 339 16.03 -2.71 -8.29
N VAL A 340 14.86 -3.22 -7.92
CA VAL A 340 13.66 -3.20 -8.78
C VAL A 340 13.30 -1.77 -9.17
N ALA A 341 13.24 -0.85 -8.20
CA ALA A 341 12.88 0.53 -8.42
C ALA A 341 13.84 1.23 -9.42
N PHE A 342 15.17 1.10 -9.21
CA PHE A 342 16.16 1.75 -10.07
C PHE A 342 16.31 1.08 -11.44
N VAL A 343 16.28 -0.26 -11.51
CA VAL A 343 16.36 -0.98 -12.79
C VAL A 343 15.12 -0.71 -13.63
N GLY A 344 13.95 -0.58 -13.01
CA GLY A 344 12.71 -0.29 -13.71
C GLY A 344 12.64 1.08 -14.39
N LEU A 345 13.48 2.04 -13.96
CA LEU A 345 13.63 3.32 -14.66
C LEU A 345 14.24 3.15 -16.05
N ILE A 346 15.00 2.06 -16.28
CA ILE A 346 15.75 1.83 -17.52
C ILE A 346 15.15 0.67 -18.31
N ALA A 347 14.80 -0.42 -17.64
CA ALA A 347 14.39 -1.69 -18.26
C ALA A 347 13.28 -2.36 -17.44
N SER A 348 12.03 -2.17 -17.85
CA SER A 348 10.86 -2.70 -17.15
C SER A 348 10.86 -4.23 -17.04
N VAL A 349 11.22 -4.93 -18.12
CA VAL A 349 11.29 -6.40 -18.12
C VAL A 349 12.34 -6.94 -17.13
N ALA A 350 13.52 -6.29 -17.07
CA ALA A 350 14.55 -6.68 -16.10
C ALA A 350 14.09 -6.41 -14.65
N ALA A 351 13.34 -5.33 -14.43
CA ALA A 351 12.75 -5.02 -13.11
C ALA A 351 11.71 -6.07 -12.70
N GLN A 352 10.89 -6.56 -13.62
CA GLN A 352 9.93 -7.64 -13.34
C GLN A 352 10.64 -8.93 -12.93
N VAL A 353 11.71 -9.31 -13.62
CA VAL A 353 12.52 -10.50 -13.25
C VAL A 353 13.15 -10.33 -11.86
N LEU A 354 13.70 -9.15 -11.57
CA LEU A 354 14.23 -8.83 -10.23
C LEU A 354 13.10 -8.75 -9.19
N GLY A 355 11.91 -8.35 -9.63
CA GLY A 355 10.69 -8.29 -8.81
C GLY A 355 10.33 -9.64 -8.19
N LEU A 356 10.66 -10.77 -8.82
CA LEU A 356 10.46 -12.11 -8.25
C LEU A 356 11.17 -12.29 -6.91
N LEU A 357 12.39 -11.77 -6.80
CA LEU A 357 13.14 -11.83 -5.53
C LEU A 357 12.54 -10.90 -4.46
N ALA A 358 12.14 -9.69 -4.85
CA ALA A 358 11.49 -8.77 -3.94
C ALA A 358 10.12 -9.31 -3.47
N TRP A 359 9.34 -9.86 -4.39
CA TRP A 359 8.07 -10.51 -4.12
C TRP A 359 8.20 -11.64 -3.08
N LEU A 360 9.22 -12.48 -3.21
CA LEU A 360 9.46 -13.58 -2.27
C LEU A 360 9.62 -13.07 -0.83
N PHE A 361 10.46 -12.06 -0.61
CA PHE A 361 10.71 -11.52 0.73
C PHE A 361 9.54 -10.70 1.27
N LEU A 362 8.84 -9.97 0.41
CA LEU A 362 7.62 -9.24 0.77
C LEU A 362 6.47 -10.20 1.12
N SER A 363 6.27 -11.24 0.32
CA SER A 363 5.26 -12.28 0.61
C SER A 363 5.59 -13.03 1.89
N TYR A 364 6.87 -13.30 2.18
CA TYR A 364 7.28 -13.86 3.47
C TYR A 364 6.89 -12.92 4.62
N LEU A 365 7.12 -11.61 4.48
CA LEU A 365 6.74 -10.64 5.52
C LEU A 365 5.23 -10.61 5.74
N ILE A 366 4.43 -10.61 4.66
CA ILE A 366 2.97 -10.66 4.73
C ILE A 366 2.52 -11.95 5.44
N LEU A 367 3.07 -13.10 5.05
CA LEU A 367 2.74 -14.38 5.66
C LEU A 367 3.06 -14.41 7.17
N VAL A 368 4.17 -13.83 7.60
CA VAL A 368 4.50 -13.69 9.02
C VAL A 368 3.46 -12.81 9.73
N VAL A 369 3.09 -11.67 9.13
CA VAL A 369 2.08 -10.77 9.70
C VAL A 369 0.74 -11.47 9.85
N GLN A 370 0.20 -12.02 8.76
CA GLN A 370 -1.09 -12.71 8.75
C GLN A 370 -1.09 -13.93 9.68
N GLY A 371 0.00 -14.70 9.70
CA GLY A 371 0.13 -15.86 10.58
C GLY A 371 0.12 -15.51 12.07
N PHE A 372 0.69 -14.38 12.48
CA PHE A 372 0.61 -13.89 13.85
C PHE A 372 -0.70 -13.17 14.16
N ASP A 373 -1.31 -12.51 13.18
CA ASP A 373 -2.60 -11.84 13.32
C ASP A 373 -3.74 -12.85 13.53
N ALA A 374 -3.70 -13.98 12.82
CA ALA A 374 -4.67 -15.08 12.95
C ALA A 374 -4.63 -15.80 14.33
N LEU A 375 -3.64 -15.51 15.18
CA LEU A 375 -3.60 -16.10 16.52
C LEU A 375 -4.66 -15.45 17.42
N PRO A 376 -5.41 -16.25 18.20
CA PRO A 376 -6.37 -15.72 19.14
C PRO A 376 -5.66 -14.79 20.14
N HIS A 377 -6.24 -13.62 20.38
CA HIS A 377 -5.69 -12.60 21.28
C HIS A 377 -4.31 -12.06 20.84
N SER A 378 -4.07 -11.91 19.54
CA SER A 378 -2.83 -11.30 19.00
C SER A 378 -2.60 -9.88 19.56
N SER A 379 -3.68 -9.16 19.85
CA SER A 379 -3.67 -7.84 20.48
C SER A 379 -4.76 -7.70 21.55
N VAL A 380 -4.58 -6.73 22.44
CA VAL A 380 -5.55 -6.32 23.46
C VAL A 380 -5.83 -4.84 23.28
N GLU A 381 -7.09 -4.50 23.12
CA GLU A 381 -7.56 -3.12 23.07
C GLU A 381 -7.74 -2.58 24.49
N ILE A 382 -7.27 -1.35 24.72
CA ILE A 382 -7.35 -0.66 26.01
C ILE A 382 -8.09 0.65 25.79
N SER A 383 -9.26 0.75 26.33
CA SER A 383 -10.19 1.88 26.11
C SER A 383 -9.68 3.24 26.64
N SER A 384 -8.87 3.27 27.69
CA SER A 384 -8.22 4.50 28.15
C SER A 384 -7.06 4.23 29.11
N VAL A 385 -5.93 4.88 28.89
CA VAL A 385 -4.79 4.88 29.82
C VAL A 385 -4.60 6.30 30.34
N SER A 386 -4.67 6.50 31.67
CA SER A 386 -4.39 7.81 32.24
C SER A 386 -2.90 8.15 32.14
N ALA A 387 -2.57 9.42 31.84
CA ALA A 387 -1.20 9.92 31.77
C ALA A 387 -0.39 9.66 33.06
N TRP A 388 -1.04 9.58 34.22
CA TRP A 388 -0.37 9.28 35.49
C TRP A 388 0.26 7.88 35.54
N TYR A 389 -0.37 6.88 34.88
CA TYR A 389 0.22 5.53 34.79
C TYR A 389 1.50 5.53 33.98
N ILE A 390 1.56 6.36 32.93
CA ILE A 390 2.76 6.48 32.08
C ILE A 390 3.92 7.06 32.88
N TRP A 391 3.68 8.18 33.57
CA TRP A 391 4.70 8.81 34.42
C TRP A 391 5.16 7.87 35.54
N GLY A 392 4.23 7.17 36.21
CA GLY A 392 4.53 6.16 37.21
C GLY A 392 5.40 5.03 36.67
N TYR A 393 5.06 4.52 35.48
CA TYR A 393 5.82 3.47 34.82
C TYR A 393 7.27 3.90 34.53
N TYR A 394 7.47 5.06 33.89
CA TYR A 394 8.82 5.53 33.60
C TYR A 394 9.62 5.88 34.86
N ALA A 395 9.00 6.39 35.91
CA ALA A 395 9.65 6.62 37.20
C ALA A 395 10.15 5.29 37.82
N ILE A 396 9.31 4.24 37.78
CA ILE A 396 9.70 2.89 38.24
C ILE A 396 10.82 2.34 37.36
N LEU A 397 10.72 2.44 36.04
CA LEU A 397 11.72 1.94 35.10
C LEU A 397 13.10 2.59 35.35
N VAL A 398 13.12 3.92 35.49
CA VAL A 398 14.35 4.67 35.83
C VAL A 398 14.89 4.25 37.21
N GLY A 399 14.02 4.09 38.20
CA GLY A 399 14.40 3.60 39.54
C GLY A 399 15.05 2.22 39.49
N VAL A 400 14.46 1.29 38.74
CA VAL A 400 14.99 -0.07 38.54
C VAL A 400 16.37 -0.03 37.87
N ILE A 401 16.52 0.74 36.78
CA ILE A 401 17.80 0.92 36.10
C ILE A 401 18.87 1.49 37.05
N ALA A 402 18.52 2.51 37.85
CA ALA A 402 19.44 3.12 38.81
C ALA A 402 19.89 2.13 39.89
N LEU A 403 18.97 1.32 40.42
CA LEU A 403 19.29 0.27 41.39
C LEU A 403 20.22 -0.80 40.83
N PHE A 404 19.95 -1.28 39.59
CA PHE A 404 20.82 -2.24 38.92
C PHE A 404 22.20 -1.66 38.64
N ASN A 405 22.30 -0.38 38.26
CA ASN A 405 23.58 0.28 37.99
C ASN A 405 24.41 0.45 39.25
N ARG A 406 23.77 0.81 40.37
CA ARG A 406 24.44 0.86 41.69
C ARG A 406 24.95 -0.53 42.12
N ARG A 407 24.16 -1.57 41.94
CA ARG A 407 24.54 -2.95 42.28
C ARG A 407 25.71 -3.43 41.43
N ASN A 408 25.78 -3.10 40.15
CA ASN A 408 26.87 -3.46 39.25
C ASN A 408 28.14 -2.66 39.58
N GLN A 409 28.04 -1.38 39.97
CA GLN A 409 29.20 -0.60 40.44
C GLN A 409 29.80 -1.16 41.72
N LEU A 410 28.97 -1.64 42.65
CA LEU A 410 29.45 -2.30 43.89
C LEU A 410 30.06 -3.67 43.58
N ALA A 411 29.51 -4.43 42.62
CA ALA A 411 30.06 -5.70 42.18
C ALA A 411 31.39 -5.54 41.41
N ASP A 412 31.49 -4.49 40.56
CA ASP A 412 32.73 -4.16 39.83
C ASP A 412 33.82 -3.67 40.75
N PHE A 413 33.49 -2.93 41.82
CA PHE A 413 34.44 -2.53 42.86
C PHE A 413 34.98 -3.75 43.60
N SER A 414 34.13 -4.72 43.93
CA SER A 414 34.56 -5.97 44.57
C SER A 414 35.34 -6.89 43.62
N SER A 415 35.07 -6.89 42.32
CA SER A 415 35.78 -7.71 41.33
C SER A 415 37.11 -7.12 40.91
N LYS A 416 37.25 -5.80 40.89
CA LYS A 416 38.54 -5.11 40.66
C LYS A 416 39.53 -5.33 41.82
N LEU A 417 39.05 -5.61 43.03
CA LEU A 417 39.90 -6.07 44.13
C LEU A 417 40.37 -7.53 43.99
N ALA A 418 39.65 -8.35 43.18
CA ALA A 418 39.95 -9.77 43.01
C ALA A 418 40.69 -10.15 41.70
N SER A 419 40.79 -9.26 40.73
CA SER A 419 41.28 -9.60 39.37
C SER A 419 42.65 -8.95 39.00
N GLY A 420 43.56 -8.88 39.95
CA GLY A 420 44.97 -8.65 39.63
C GLY A 420 45.67 -9.91 39.13
N ILE A 421 45.29 -10.59 38.06
CA ILE A 421 46.06 -11.56 37.28
C ILE A 421 45.17 -12.28 36.27
N LYS A 422 45.28 -11.92 34.98
CA LYS A 422 45.49 -12.79 33.82
C LYS A 422 45.12 -12.06 32.51
N LYS A 423 46.12 -11.48 31.87
CA LYS A 423 46.11 -11.24 30.42
C LYS A 423 46.24 -12.58 29.71
N VAL A 424 45.26 -12.93 28.89
CA VAL A 424 45.44 -13.94 27.86
C VAL A 424 45.01 -13.31 26.54
N THR A 425 45.99 -13.03 25.72
CA THR A 425 45.84 -12.72 24.30
C THR A 425 45.37 -13.97 23.57
N LYS A 426 44.18 -13.93 22.98
CA LYS A 426 43.75 -14.92 21.96
C LYS A 426 43.56 -14.20 20.64
N GLY A 427 44.33 -14.69 19.64
CA GLY A 427 44.34 -14.17 18.28
C GLY A 427 43.00 -14.28 17.57
N ILE A 428 42.74 -13.31 16.71
CA ILE A 428 41.57 -13.18 15.84
C ILE A 428 41.71 -14.23 14.73
N PRO A 429 40.73 -15.11 14.54
CA PRO A 429 40.73 -16.02 13.39
C PRO A 429 40.42 -15.22 12.12
N LYS A 430 41.25 -15.39 11.10
CA LYS A 430 41.00 -14.86 9.75
C LYS A 430 39.78 -15.60 9.14
N PRO A 431 38.84 -14.90 8.50
CA PRO A 431 37.77 -15.56 7.80
C PRO A 431 38.32 -16.21 6.52
N HIS A 432 38.26 -17.53 6.45
CA HIS A 432 38.43 -18.25 5.19
C HIS A 432 37.10 -18.17 4.41
N LEU A 433 37.07 -17.37 3.37
CA LEU A 433 36.06 -17.40 2.34
C LEU A 433 36.26 -18.63 1.43
N GLY A 434 35.93 -19.80 1.95
CA GLY A 434 35.71 -20.98 1.12
C GLY A 434 34.25 -20.98 0.62
N PHE A 435 34.05 -20.87 -0.68
CA PHE A 435 32.73 -21.09 -1.28
C PHE A 435 32.31 -22.53 -0.99
N SER A 436 31.48 -22.70 0.01
CA SER A 436 30.87 -23.99 0.32
C SER A 436 29.71 -24.22 -0.64
N THR A 437 29.63 -25.42 -1.23
CA THR A 437 28.52 -25.91 -2.04
C THR A 437 27.13 -25.76 -1.37
N LYS A 438 27.10 -25.51 -0.08
CA LYS A 438 25.88 -25.19 0.70
C LYS A 438 25.20 -23.90 0.27
N TRP A 439 25.94 -22.97 -0.35
CA TRP A 439 25.39 -21.72 -0.89
C TRP A 439 24.56 -21.90 -2.18
N LEU A 440 24.70 -23.08 -2.84
CA LEU A 440 23.87 -23.43 -4.02
C LEU A 440 22.49 -23.94 -3.65
N VAL A 441 22.29 -24.41 -2.42
CA VAL A 441 21.00 -24.96 -1.98
C VAL A 441 19.91 -23.88 -1.92
N LEU A 442 20.24 -22.68 -1.42
CA LEU A 442 19.27 -21.58 -1.31
C LEU A 442 18.79 -21.08 -2.69
N PRO A 443 19.65 -20.78 -3.68
CA PRO A 443 19.22 -20.44 -5.03
C PRO A 443 18.39 -21.54 -5.72
N LEU A 444 18.76 -22.81 -5.51
CA LEU A 444 17.98 -23.94 -6.05
C LEU A 444 16.62 -24.08 -5.40
N LEU A 445 16.52 -23.84 -4.09
CA LEU A 445 15.25 -23.84 -3.38
C LEU A 445 14.36 -22.69 -3.86
N ILE A 446 14.92 -21.48 -4.02
CA ILE A 446 14.21 -20.32 -4.57
C ILE A 446 13.73 -20.61 -5.99
N ALA A 447 14.61 -21.17 -6.84
CA ALA A 447 14.23 -21.57 -8.21
C ALA A 447 13.11 -22.62 -8.22
N ALA A 448 13.17 -23.61 -7.32
CA ALA A 448 12.12 -24.61 -7.19
C ALA A 448 10.78 -23.99 -6.75
N ILE A 449 10.79 -23.08 -5.77
CA ILE A 449 9.58 -22.35 -5.31
C ILE A 449 8.99 -21.52 -6.45
N LEU A 450 9.82 -20.82 -7.21
CA LEU A 450 9.37 -20.03 -8.36
C LEU A 450 8.80 -20.90 -9.47
N VAL A 451 9.43 -22.04 -9.79
CA VAL A 451 8.90 -23.01 -10.77
C VAL A 451 7.57 -23.59 -10.31
N TRP A 452 7.43 -23.93 -9.02
CA TRP A 452 6.18 -24.40 -8.46
C TRP A 452 5.09 -23.32 -8.49
N ALA A 453 5.42 -22.08 -8.15
CA ALA A 453 4.49 -20.95 -8.24
C ALA A 453 3.97 -20.80 -9.68
N VAL A 454 4.86 -20.83 -10.68
CA VAL A 454 4.47 -20.79 -12.10
C VAL A 454 3.59 -21.98 -12.50
N ALA A 455 3.91 -23.18 -12.04
CA ALA A 455 3.15 -24.38 -12.40
C ALA A 455 1.74 -24.40 -11.78
N LEU A 456 1.57 -23.82 -10.60
CA LEU A 456 0.28 -23.76 -9.89
C LEU A 456 -0.66 -22.68 -10.43
N THR A 457 -0.13 -21.67 -11.12
CA THR A 457 -0.89 -20.52 -11.64
C THR A 457 -0.96 -20.50 -13.17
N SER A 458 -0.64 -21.62 -13.84
CA SER A 458 -0.83 -21.76 -15.28
C SER A 458 -2.32 -21.74 -15.63
N PRO A 459 -2.76 -21.01 -16.69
CA PRO A 459 -4.14 -21.01 -17.14
C PRO A 459 -4.63 -22.43 -17.41
N ASP A 460 -5.86 -22.71 -17.03
CA ASP A 460 -6.54 -23.95 -17.41
C ASP A 460 -7.31 -23.77 -18.73
N ASP A 461 -7.88 -24.86 -19.27
CA ASP A 461 -8.61 -24.83 -20.53
C ASP A 461 -10.08 -24.37 -20.36
N LYS A 462 -10.37 -23.55 -19.33
CA LYS A 462 -11.72 -23.09 -19.00
C LYS A 462 -11.87 -21.59 -19.16
N LEU A 463 -13.10 -21.15 -19.29
CA LEU A 463 -13.47 -19.75 -19.24
C LEU A 463 -13.81 -19.39 -17.80
N HIS A 464 -13.15 -18.36 -17.28
CA HIS A 464 -13.43 -17.78 -15.98
C HIS A 464 -14.08 -16.42 -16.17
N VAL A 465 -15.19 -16.19 -15.52
CA VAL A 465 -15.90 -14.90 -15.48
C VAL A 465 -16.06 -14.51 -14.01
N THR A 466 -15.29 -13.53 -13.56
CA THR A 466 -15.20 -13.14 -12.16
C THR A 466 -15.79 -11.75 -11.96
N PHE A 467 -16.82 -11.64 -11.14
CA PHE A 467 -17.38 -10.38 -10.64
C PHE A 467 -16.63 -10.00 -9.38
N LEU A 468 -15.82 -8.96 -9.46
CA LEU A 468 -14.89 -8.56 -8.40
C LEU A 468 -15.60 -7.69 -7.37
N ASP A 469 -15.35 -7.90 -6.07
CA ASP A 469 -15.87 -7.02 -5.01
C ASP A 469 -15.04 -5.73 -4.92
N VAL A 470 -15.43 -4.74 -5.68
CA VAL A 470 -14.83 -3.39 -5.66
C VAL A 470 -15.63 -2.38 -4.84
N GLY A 471 -16.64 -2.84 -4.09
CA GLY A 471 -17.60 -2.00 -3.38
C GLY A 471 -18.75 -1.58 -4.28
N GLN A 472 -19.18 -0.30 -4.19
CA GLN A 472 -20.30 0.21 -4.98
C GLN A 472 -19.83 0.58 -6.39
N GLY A 473 -19.90 -0.35 -7.33
CA GLY A 473 -19.49 -0.18 -8.73
C GLY A 473 -19.30 -1.52 -9.43
N ASP A 474 -18.95 -1.48 -10.69
CA ASP A 474 -18.72 -2.65 -11.52
C ASP A 474 -17.23 -2.92 -11.76
N ALA A 475 -16.84 -4.18 -11.65
CA ALA A 475 -15.58 -4.69 -12.16
C ALA A 475 -15.70 -6.18 -12.48
N ILE A 476 -15.47 -6.58 -13.71
CA ILE A 476 -15.62 -7.96 -14.14
C ILE A 476 -14.39 -8.38 -14.92
N LEU A 477 -13.72 -9.43 -14.45
CA LEU A 477 -12.57 -10.02 -15.14
C LEU A 477 -13.00 -11.28 -15.90
N ILE A 478 -12.69 -11.34 -17.18
CA ILE A 478 -12.92 -12.49 -18.04
C ILE A 478 -11.57 -13.04 -18.48
N GLN A 479 -11.31 -14.30 -18.13
CA GLN A 479 -10.07 -15.00 -18.51
C GLN A 479 -10.43 -16.15 -19.44
N ALA A 480 -10.04 -16.02 -20.69
CA ALA A 480 -10.36 -17.00 -21.72
C ALA A 480 -9.29 -18.11 -21.78
N PRO A 481 -9.66 -19.35 -22.10
CA PRO A 481 -8.69 -20.45 -22.31
C PRO A 481 -7.69 -20.19 -23.43
N SER A 482 -7.93 -19.18 -24.28
CA SER A 482 -6.97 -18.69 -25.27
C SER A 482 -5.81 -17.88 -24.65
N GLY A 483 -5.85 -17.60 -23.33
CA GLY A 483 -4.92 -16.74 -22.62
C GLY A 483 -5.18 -15.24 -22.82
N LYS A 484 -6.39 -14.86 -23.26
CA LYS A 484 -6.80 -13.45 -23.31
C LYS A 484 -7.52 -13.06 -22.02
N ASP A 485 -7.09 -11.95 -21.45
CA ASP A 485 -7.70 -11.33 -20.26
C ASP A 485 -8.45 -10.06 -20.65
N ILE A 486 -9.71 -9.97 -20.25
CA ILE A 486 -10.58 -8.82 -20.50
C ILE A 486 -11.07 -8.28 -19.18
N LEU A 487 -11.00 -6.98 -19.00
CA LEU A 487 -11.56 -6.29 -17.82
C LEU A 487 -12.68 -5.36 -18.27
N ILE A 488 -13.87 -5.57 -17.72
CA ILE A 488 -15.03 -4.70 -17.90
C ILE A 488 -15.16 -3.88 -16.63
N ASP A 489 -14.98 -2.57 -16.74
CA ASP A 489 -14.97 -1.59 -15.65
C ASP A 489 -13.92 -1.87 -14.55
N GLY A 490 -13.77 -0.93 -13.63
CA GLY A 490 -12.76 -1.00 -12.58
C GLY A 490 -13.24 -0.52 -11.21
N GLY A 491 -14.51 -0.22 -11.07
CA GLY A 491 -15.08 0.25 -9.81
C GLY A 491 -14.61 1.63 -9.36
N PRO A 492 -15.08 2.07 -8.19
CA PRO A 492 -14.76 3.39 -7.63
C PRO A 492 -13.43 3.42 -6.89
N ASP A 493 -12.86 2.27 -6.56
CA ASP A 493 -11.71 2.15 -5.67
C ASP A 493 -10.52 1.46 -6.37
N PHE A 494 -9.48 2.24 -6.61
CA PHE A 494 -8.28 1.76 -7.30
C PHE A 494 -7.45 0.77 -6.46
N GLN A 495 -7.54 0.79 -5.13
CA GLN A 495 -6.83 -0.17 -4.28
C GLN A 495 -7.50 -1.53 -4.36
N LYS A 496 -8.83 -1.56 -4.22
CA LYS A 496 -9.61 -2.80 -4.30
C LYS A 496 -9.44 -3.49 -5.64
N ILE A 497 -9.62 -2.79 -6.76
CA ILE A 497 -9.46 -3.41 -8.08
C ILE A 497 -8.06 -3.98 -8.29
N ASN A 498 -7.00 -3.28 -7.84
CA ASN A 498 -5.64 -3.78 -7.98
C ASN A 498 -5.35 -4.99 -7.08
N LEU A 499 -5.94 -5.05 -5.89
CA LEU A 499 -5.86 -6.19 -4.99
C LEU A 499 -6.56 -7.40 -5.63
N GLU A 500 -7.82 -7.26 -6.03
CA GLU A 500 -8.62 -8.30 -6.68
C GLU A 500 -7.94 -8.85 -7.95
N LEU A 501 -7.44 -7.98 -8.81
CA LEU A 501 -6.70 -8.40 -10.00
C LEU A 501 -5.42 -9.16 -9.66
N SER A 502 -4.72 -8.77 -8.59
CA SER A 502 -3.49 -9.46 -8.19
C SER A 502 -3.73 -10.86 -7.60
N GLU A 503 -4.94 -11.13 -7.10
CA GLU A 503 -5.33 -12.47 -6.65
C GLU A 503 -5.72 -13.40 -7.82
N LYS A 504 -6.27 -12.83 -8.88
CA LYS A 504 -6.76 -13.60 -10.04
C LYS A 504 -5.73 -13.74 -11.15
N LEU A 505 -4.89 -12.72 -11.37
CA LEU A 505 -3.85 -12.75 -12.41
C LEU A 505 -2.53 -13.28 -11.84
N PRO A 506 -1.81 -14.15 -12.56
CA PRO A 506 -0.47 -14.54 -12.20
C PRO A 506 0.43 -13.33 -12.03
N PHE A 507 1.28 -13.31 -10.99
CA PHE A 507 2.10 -12.14 -10.66
C PHE A 507 3.08 -11.70 -11.77
N TRP A 508 3.40 -12.62 -12.72
CA TRP A 508 4.23 -12.32 -13.90
C TRP A 508 3.42 -11.86 -15.12
N ASP A 509 2.09 -12.08 -15.14
CA ASP A 509 1.24 -11.57 -16.21
C ASP A 509 0.76 -10.16 -15.85
N ARG A 510 1.19 -9.22 -16.62
CA ARG A 510 0.88 -7.80 -16.49
C ARG A 510 0.21 -7.26 -17.75
N THR A 511 -0.44 -8.16 -18.50
CA THR A 511 -1.08 -7.81 -19.76
C THR A 511 -2.59 -8.00 -19.61
N ILE A 512 -3.36 -7.01 -20.06
CA ILE A 512 -4.81 -7.09 -20.24
C ILE A 512 -5.06 -6.84 -21.73
N ASP A 513 -5.72 -7.78 -22.40
CA ASP A 513 -5.92 -7.71 -23.85
C ASP A 513 -6.94 -6.64 -24.22
N LEU A 514 -8.02 -6.53 -23.46
CA LEU A 514 -9.07 -5.54 -23.68
C LEU A 514 -9.57 -4.98 -22.33
N VAL A 515 -9.64 -3.67 -22.24
CA VAL A 515 -10.36 -2.96 -21.17
C VAL A 515 -11.63 -2.38 -21.77
N VAL A 516 -12.77 -2.67 -21.18
CA VAL A 516 -14.03 -2.08 -21.53
C VAL A 516 -14.42 -1.06 -20.46
N CYS A 517 -14.57 0.19 -20.85
CA CYS A 517 -15.22 1.21 -20.05
C CYS A 517 -16.69 1.27 -20.46
N THR A 518 -17.60 0.80 -19.61
CA THR A 518 -19.01 0.74 -19.99
C THR A 518 -19.66 2.11 -20.00
N GLN A 519 -19.22 3.01 -19.11
CA GLN A 519 -19.74 4.37 -18.99
C GLN A 519 -18.72 5.28 -18.27
N PRO A 520 -18.80 6.63 -18.45
CA PRO A 520 -17.79 7.57 -17.96
C PRO A 520 -17.96 7.96 -16.48
N GLN A 521 -18.79 7.28 -15.71
CA GLN A 521 -19.07 7.57 -14.31
C GLN A 521 -18.00 6.98 -13.38
N ALA A 522 -17.80 7.60 -12.20
CA ALA A 522 -16.68 7.32 -11.33
C ALA A 522 -16.67 5.90 -10.75
N ASP A 523 -17.83 5.32 -10.53
CA ASP A 523 -18.02 3.95 -10.03
C ASP A 523 -17.71 2.86 -11.06
N HIS A 524 -17.37 3.25 -12.29
CA HIS A 524 -16.91 2.36 -13.37
C HIS A 524 -15.45 2.61 -13.75
N ILE A 525 -15.03 3.90 -13.86
CA ILE A 525 -13.74 4.24 -14.48
C ILE A 525 -12.62 4.54 -13.49
N THR A 526 -12.90 4.82 -12.21
CA THR A 526 -11.85 5.27 -11.28
C THR A 526 -10.73 4.24 -11.16
N GLY A 527 -11.08 2.98 -11.00
CA GLY A 527 -10.10 1.89 -10.96
C GLY A 527 -9.38 1.67 -12.28
N LEU A 528 -10.07 1.86 -13.43
CA LEU A 528 -9.48 1.66 -14.75
C LEU A 528 -8.31 2.61 -15.02
N VAL A 529 -8.37 3.86 -14.56
CA VAL A 529 -7.28 4.83 -14.71
C VAL A 529 -5.98 4.28 -14.11
N GLU A 530 -6.05 3.68 -12.94
CA GLU A 530 -4.89 3.08 -12.27
C GLU A 530 -4.46 1.76 -12.92
N VAL A 531 -5.42 0.91 -13.30
CA VAL A 531 -5.15 -0.36 -14.01
C VAL A 531 -4.36 -0.11 -15.29
N ILE A 532 -4.77 0.86 -16.10
CA ILE A 532 -4.03 1.21 -17.32
C ILE A 532 -2.60 1.69 -17.00
N GLN A 533 -2.36 2.33 -15.87
CA GLN A 533 -1.01 2.77 -15.49
C GLN A 533 -0.10 1.62 -15.07
N ARG A 534 -0.66 0.58 -14.44
CA ARG A 534 0.06 -0.57 -13.89
C ARG A 534 0.21 -1.73 -14.87
N TYR A 535 -0.84 -2.00 -15.65
CA TYR A 535 -0.88 -3.11 -16.60
C TYR A 535 -0.60 -2.63 -18.03
N LYS A 536 -0.15 -3.54 -18.87
CA LYS A 536 -0.02 -3.33 -20.30
C LYS A 536 -1.36 -3.63 -20.96
N VAL A 537 -2.19 -2.63 -21.16
CA VAL A 537 -3.45 -2.75 -21.88
C VAL A 537 -3.19 -2.65 -23.40
N LYS A 538 -3.75 -3.59 -24.19
CA LYS A 538 -3.58 -3.61 -25.65
C LYS A 538 -4.65 -2.76 -26.32
N GLN A 539 -5.91 -2.94 -25.94
CA GLN A 539 -7.07 -2.28 -26.54
C GLN A 539 -8.01 -1.73 -25.48
N VAL A 540 -8.70 -0.66 -25.81
CA VAL A 540 -9.75 -0.04 -25.01
C VAL A 540 -11.01 0.04 -25.85
N LEU A 541 -12.16 -0.27 -25.27
CA LEU A 541 -13.49 -0.12 -25.83
C LEU A 541 -14.34 0.77 -24.91
N GLU A 542 -14.95 1.84 -25.44
CA GLU A 542 -15.79 2.73 -24.65
C GLU A 542 -16.98 3.26 -25.49
N PRO A 543 -18.04 3.81 -24.88
CA PRO A 543 -19.22 4.28 -25.60
C PRO A 543 -18.96 5.56 -26.42
N GLY A 544 -17.88 6.31 -26.15
CA GLY A 544 -17.54 7.57 -26.84
C GLY A 544 -18.48 8.69 -26.48
N LEU A 545 -18.84 8.83 -25.21
CA LEU A 545 -19.73 9.86 -24.67
C LEU A 545 -18.94 11.11 -24.31
N SER A 546 -19.58 12.27 -24.44
CA SER A 546 -19.05 13.51 -23.88
C SER A 546 -19.52 13.63 -22.43
N TYR A 547 -18.59 13.56 -21.49
CA TYR A 547 -18.89 13.66 -20.06
C TYR A 547 -17.94 14.60 -19.36
N ASN A 548 -18.49 15.54 -18.59
CA ASN A 548 -17.69 16.56 -17.92
C ASN A 548 -17.37 16.18 -16.47
N SER A 549 -16.38 15.30 -16.30
CA SER A 549 -15.83 14.99 -14.99
C SER A 549 -14.30 14.95 -15.05
N SER A 550 -13.64 15.26 -13.94
CA SER A 550 -12.18 15.25 -13.85
C SER A 550 -11.59 13.87 -14.03
N ILE A 551 -12.27 12.84 -13.56
CA ILE A 551 -11.83 11.43 -13.70
C ILE A 551 -11.93 10.97 -15.15
N TYR A 552 -12.99 11.36 -15.88
CA TYR A 552 -13.12 11.00 -17.29
C TYR A 552 -12.09 11.74 -18.17
N GLN A 553 -11.79 13.00 -17.84
CA GLN A 553 -10.71 13.72 -18.51
C GLN A 553 -9.36 13.02 -18.28
N GLU A 554 -9.09 12.53 -17.07
CA GLU A 554 -7.88 11.76 -16.78
C GLU A 554 -7.85 10.42 -17.52
N TRP A 555 -8.99 9.73 -17.60
CA TRP A 555 -9.15 8.53 -18.40
C TRP A 555 -8.72 8.76 -19.86
N LEU A 556 -9.29 9.78 -20.51
CA LEU A 556 -8.96 10.13 -21.88
C LEU A 556 -7.47 10.48 -22.05
N ASN A 557 -6.92 11.27 -21.12
CA ASN A 557 -5.50 11.63 -21.13
C ASN A 557 -4.59 10.38 -21.03
N VAL A 558 -4.91 9.45 -20.18
CA VAL A 558 -4.09 8.22 -20.00
C VAL A 558 -4.19 7.32 -21.23
N VAL A 559 -5.37 7.16 -21.80
CA VAL A 559 -5.61 6.38 -23.03
C VAL A 559 -4.81 6.97 -24.19
N GLU A 560 -4.88 8.28 -24.38
CA GLU A 560 -4.15 8.98 -25.46
C GLU A 560 -2.62 8.90 -25.26
N ASN A 561 -2.13 9.19 -24.06
CA ASN A 561 -0.69 9.20 -23.76
C ASN A 561 -0.03 7.83 -23.96
N LYS A 562 -0.75 6.74 -23.68
CA LYS A 562 -0.23 5.38 -23.88
C LYS A 562 -0.38 4.84 -25.30
N ARG A 563 -1.02 5.58 -26.19
CA ARG A 563 -1.25 5.22 -27.60
C ARG A 563 -1.85 3.81 -27.76
N MET A 564 -2.81 3.49 -26.90
CA MET A 564 -3.54 2.23 -26.95
C MET A 564 -4.49 2.25 -28.16
N GLU A 565 -4.83 1.07 -28.67
CA GLU A 565 -5.90 0.96 -29.66
C GLU A 565 -7.24 1.30 -28.98
N HIS A 566 -7.85 2.39 -29.43
CA HIS A 566 -9.05 2.97 -28.83
C HIS A 566 -10.22 2.80 -29.76
N ASN A 567 -11.19 2.00 -29.36
CA ASN A 567 -12.35 1.63 -30.14
C ASN A 567 -13.64 2.17 -29.49
N ILE A 568 -14.56 2.60 -30.33
CA ILE A 568 -15.88 3.05 -29.87
C ILE A 568 -16.87 1.90 -30.01
N ALA A 569 -17.54 1.58 -28.91
CA ALA A 569 -18.54 0.52 -28.84
C ALA A 569 -19.82 0.92 -29.59
N ARG A 570 -20.33 0.04 -30.47
CA ARG A 570 -21.63 0.17 -31.14
C ARG A 570 -22.26 -1.21 -31.28
N ALA A 571 -23.56 -1.25 -31.18
CA ALA A 571 -24.35 -2.46 -31.33
C ALA A 571 -24.05 -3.20 -32.66
N GLY A 572 -23.89 -4.52 -32.59
CA GLY A 572 -23.56 -5.37 -33.73
C GLY A 572 -22.06 -5.64 -33.90
N GLN A 573 -21.17 -5.01 -33.12
CA GLN A 573 -19.76 -5.37 -33.12
C GLN A 573 -19.55 -6.71 -32.43
N GLU A 574 -18.70 -7.57 -33.01
CA GLU A 574 -18.28 -8.86 -32.42
C GLU A 574 -16.78 -8.82 -32.08
N ILE A 575 -16.43 -9.34 -30.91
CA ILE A 575 -15.07 -9.49 -30.41
C ILE A 575 -14.80 -10.99 -30.26
N ASP A 576 -13.84 -11.52 -31.01
CA ASP A 576 -13.42 -12.92 -30.92
C ASP A 576 -12.34 -13.08 -29.85
N LEU A 577 -12.64 -13.83 -28.82
CA LEU A 577 -11.71 -14.12 -27.73
C LEU A 577 -10.88 -15.38 -27.97
N GLY A 578 -11.11 -16.06 -29.09
CA GLY A 578 -10.46 -17.35 -29.40
C GLY A 578 -11.23 -18.53 -28.79
N SER A 579 -10.81 -19.75 -29.12
CA SER A 579 -11.41 -20.99 -28.61
C SER A 579 -12.95 -21.10 -28.83
N GLY A 580 -13.49 -20.33 -29.80
CA GLY A 580 -14.93 -20.27 -30.08
C GLY A 580 -15.74 -19.40 -29.10
N ILE A 581 -15.06 -18.59 -28.29
CA ILE A 581 -15.69 -17.62 -27.39
C ILE A 581 -15.91 -16.31 -28.13
N LYS A 582 -17.16 -15.84 -28.11
CA LYS A 582 -17.57 -14.60 -28.78
C LYS A 582 -18.18 -13.64 -27.76
N MET A 583 -17.84 -12.37 -27.92
CA MET A 583 -18.44 -11.28 -27.15
C MET A 583 -19.05 -10.27 -28.13
N GLU A 584 -20.35 -10.05 -28.01
CA GLU A 584 -21.15 -9.18 -28.87
C GLU A 584 -21.51 -7.90 -28.13
N VAL A 585 -21.39 -6.75 -28.78
CA VAL A 585 -21.85 -5.46 -28.27
C VAL A 585 -23.34 -5.32 -28.67
N LEU A 586 -24.22 -5.17 -27.68
CA LEU A 586 -25.65 -5.02 -27.87
C LEU A 586 -26.14 -3.56 -27.74
N ASN A 587 -25.40 -2.74 -26.97
CA ASN A 587 -25.64 -1.32 -26.73
C ASN A 587 -24.31 -0.60 -26.59
N PRO A 588 -24.17 0.69 -26.91
CA PRO A 588 -25.18 1.62 -27.44
C PRO A 588 -25.47 1.41 -28.94
N PRO A 589 -26.62 1.87 -29.40
CA PRO A 589 -26.98 1.88 -30.84
C PRO A 589 -26.09 2.87 -31.61
N GLU A 590 -26.08 2.80 -32.96
CA GLU A 590 -25.29 3.76 -33.78
C GLU A 590 -25.72 5.22 -33.54
N GLY A 591 -27.03 5.47 -33.42
CA GLY A 591 -27.56 6.75 -32.93
C GLY A 591 -27.71 6.66 -31.42
N LEU A 592 -26.86 7.37 -30.69
CA LEU A 592 -26.91 7.40 -29.22
C LEU A 592 -28.28 7.86 -28.70
N PHE A 593 -28.64 7.43 -27.51
CA PHE A 593 -29.78 8.00 -26.80
C PHE A 593 -29.49 9.46 -26.47
N GLU A 594 -30.40 10.33 -26.87
CA GLU A 594 -30.39 11.76 -26.61
C GLU A 594 -31.78 12.16 -26.09
N GLU A 595 -31.82 13.15 -25.19
CA GLU A 595 -33.05 13.67 -24.59
C GLU A 595 -33.84 12.64 -23.74
N THR A 596 -33.22 11.56 -23.30
CA THR A 596 -33.74 10.68 -22.25
C THR A 596 -33.53 11.29 -20.86
N SER A 597 -34.15 10.72 -19.84
CA SER A 597 -33.92 11.20 -18.48
C SER A 597 -32.49 11.00 -18.00
N HIS A 598 -31.73 10.02 -18.59
CA HIS A 598 -30.41 9.61 -18.18
C HIS A 598 -29.60 9.08 -19.38
N ASP A 599 -29.25 9.98 -20.29
CA ASP A 599 -28.54 9.63 -21.54
C ASP A 599 -27.24 8.86 -21.30
N VAL A 600 -26.49 9.19 -20.24
CA VAL A 600 -25.22 8.52 -19.92
C VAL A 600 -25.44 7.04 -19.61
N ASP A 601 -26.37 6.73 -18.72
CA ASP A 601 -26.68 5.37 -18.31
C ASP A 601 -27.27 4.56 -19.49
N ASN A 602 -28.22 5.14 -20.24
CA ASN A 602 -28.85 4.48 -21.36
C ASN A 602 -27.90 4.18 -22.54
N ASN A 603 -26.78 4.92 -22.64
CA ASN A 603 -25.72 4.66 -23.61
C ASN A 603 -24.61 3.76 -23.03
N GLY A 604 -24.80 3.16 -21.88
CA GLY A 604 -23.85 2.20 -21.30
C GLY A 604 -23.60 1.01 -22.21
N VAL A 605 -22.37 0.49 -22.23
CA VAL A 605 -21.99 -0.64 -23.09
C VAL A 605 -22.55 -1.94 -22.54
N VAL A 606 -23.49 -2.54 -23.26
CA VAL A 606 -24.06 -3.86 -22.96
C VAL A 606 -23.36 -4.91 -23.81
N LEU A 607 -22.84 -5.94 -23.13
CA LEU A 607 -22.07 -7.01 -23.77
C LEU A 607 -22.71 -8.37 -23.51
N ARG A 608 -22.70 -9.24 -24.53
CA ARG A 608 -23.11 -10.62 -24.41
C ARG A 608 -21.97 -11.56 -24.77
N LEU A 609 -21.49 -12.31 -23.78
CA LEU A 609 -20.45 -13.32 -23.95
C LEU A 609 -21.08 -14.70 -24.15
N THR A 610 -20.56 -15.49 -25.11
CA THR A 610 -21.08 -16.84 -25.39
C THR A 610 -19.95 -17.84 -25.53
N TRP A 611 -20.12 -19.00 -24.91
CA TRP A 611 -19.26 -20.16 -25.08
C TRP A 611 -20.01 -21.47 -24.83
N GLY A 612 -20.04 -22.36 -25.81
CA GLY A 612 -20.73 -23.62 -25.71
C GLY A 612 -22.22 -23.45 -25.42
N LYS A 613 -22.68 -23.98 -24.29
CA LYS A 613 -24.07 -23.91 -23.84
C LYS A 613 -24.38 -22.66 -22.99
N PHE A 614 -23.36 -21.93 -22.56
CA PHE A 614 -23.49 -20.85 -21.60
C PHE A 614 -23.32 -19.48 -22.23
N SER A 615 -24.02 -18.53 -21.65
CA SER A 615 -23.95 -17.12 -22.04
C SER A 615 -24.08 -16.20 -20.83
N PHE A 616 -23.38 -15.07 -20.89
CA PHE A 616 -23.35 -14.04 -19.87
C PHE A 616 -23.81 -12.73 -20.49
N LEU A 617 -24.68 -12.00 -19.80
CA LEU A 617 -25.12 -10.67 -20.21
C LEU A 617 -24.66 -9.64 -19.18
N PHE A 618 -23.80 -8.72 -19.61
CA PHE A 618 -23.29 -7.60 -18.84
C PHE A 618 -24.01 -6.34 -19.25
N THR A 619 -24.79 -5.77 -18.33
CA THR A 619 -25.79 -4.72 -18.65
C THR A 619 -25.34 -3.32 -18.30
N ALA A 620 -24.11 -3.16 -17.71
CA ALA A 620 -23.71 -1.87 -17.14
C ALA A 620 -24.83 -1.28 -16.25
N ASP A 621 -25.12 0.01 -16.37
CA ASP A 621 -26.16 0.69 -15.61
C ASP A 621 -27.31 1.19 -16.49
N ILE A 622 -27.60 0.45 -17.58
CA ILE A 622 -28.74 0.82 -18.44
C ILE A 622 -30.02 0.89 -17.64
N ARG A 623 -30.90 1.76 -18.07
CA ARG A 623 -32.24 1.94 -17.51
C ARG A 623 -33.34 1.38 -18.42
N GLU A 624 -34.57 1.47 -17.96
CA GLU A 624 -35.73 0.90 -18.67
C GLU A 624 -35.84 1.33 -20.13
N GLU A 625 -35.45 2.58 -20.48
CA GLU A 625 -35.52 3.05 -21.86
C GLU A 625 -34.60 2.25 -22.79
N ALA A 626 -33.34 1.97 -22.36
CA ALA A 626 -32.42 1.14 -23.11
C ALA A 626 -32.82 -0.34 -23.11
N GLU A 627 -33.38 -0.86 -22.00
CA GLU A 627 -33.94 -2.22 -21.94
C GLU A 627 -35.04 -2.41 -22.96
N PHE A 628 -36.01 -1.49 -23.05
CA PHE A 628 -37.07 -1.55 -24.01
C PHE A 628 -36.62 -1.39 -25.46
N ASN A 629 -35.56 -0.62 -25.68
CA ASN A 629 -34.91 -0.50 -26.98
C ASN A 629 -34.33 -1.85 -27.43
N LEU A 630 -33.56 -2.50 -26.55
CA LEU A 630 -32.96 -3.82 -26.80
C LEU A 630 -34.04 -4.89 -27.11
N ILE A 631 -35.13 -4.90 -26.37
CA ILE A 631 -36.29 -5.79 -26.64
C ILE A 631 -36.92 -5.44 -27.99
N GLY A 632 -37.15 -4.17 -28.27
CA GLY A 632 -37.75 -3.69 -29.52
C GLY A 632 -36.95 -4.02 -30.75
N GLN A 633 -35.63 -3.96 -30.67
CA GLN A 633 -34.69 -4.35 -31.71
C GLN A 633 -34.58 -5.89 -31.87
N ARG A 634 -35.18 -6.68 -31.00
CA ARG A 634 -35.07 -8.14 -30.94
C ARG A 634 -33.62 -8.61 -30.79
N ALA A 635 -32.85 -7.86 -30.00
CA ALA A 635 -31.47 -8.26 -29.66
C ALA A 635 -31.49 -9.66 -29.02
N ASN A 636 -30.44 -10.41 -29.24
CA ASN A 636 -30.28 -11.74 -28.63
C ASN A 636 -29.94 -11.60 -27.14
N LEU A 637 -30.95 -11.45 -26.28
CA LEU A 637 -30.79 -11.18 -24.86
C LEU A 637 -30.67 -12.45 -24.02
N LYS A 638 -31.16 -13.60 -24.50
CA LYS A 638 -31.24 -14.83 -23.72
C LYS A 638 -29.84 -15.22 -23.22
N SER A 639 -29.70 -15.33 -21.88
CA SER A 639 -28.41 -15.56 -21.25
C SER A 639 -28.53 -16.37 -19.96
N THR A 640 -27.58 -17.28 -19.72
CA THR A 640 -27.55 -18.12 -18.51
C THR A 640 -27.29 -17.32 -17.26
N VAL A 641 -26.34 -16.38 -17.32
CA VAL A 641 -25.98 -15.49 -16.21
C VAL A 641 -26.25 -14.06 -16.60
N LEU A 642 -26.97 -13.33 -15.75
CA LEU A 642 -27.27 -11.91 -15.91
C LEU A 642 -26.60 -11.07 -14.82
N LYS A 643 -25.75 -10.13 -15.20
CA LYS A 643 -25.39 -9.02 -14.31
C LYS A 643 -26.59 -8.07 -14.23
N ILE A 644 -27.07 -7.82 -13.04
CA ILE A 644 -28.21 -6.93 -12.80
C ILE A 644 -27.80 -5.48 -13.09
N ALA A 645 -28.61 -4.79 -13.88
CA ALA A 645 -28.34 -3.43 -14.29
C ALA A 645 -28.39 -2.45 -13.10
N HIS A 646 -27.49 -1.44 -13.12
CA HIS A 646 -27.47 -0.31 -12.21
C HIS A 646 -27.50 -0.74 -10.72
N HIS A 647 -26.71 -1.75 -10.38
CA HIS A 647 -26.55 -2.29 -9.02
C HIS A 647 -27.86 -2.72 -8.33
N GLY A 648 -28.90 -3.03 -9.11
CA GLY A 648 -30.23 -3.35 -8.60
C GLY A 648 -31.07 -2.13 -8.24
N SER A 649 -30.86 -1.00 -8.93
CA SER A 649 -31.76 0.17 -8.84
C SER A 649 -33.18 -0.15 -9.27
N SER A 650 -34.17 0.48 -8.64
CA SER A 650 -35.59 0.36 -9.02
C SER A 650 -35.88 0.89 -10.43
N THR A 651 -34.96 1.64 -11.05
CA THR A 651 -35.08 2.23 -12.38
C THR A 651 -34.65 1.30 -13.52
N SER A 652 -34.27 0.06 -13.20
CA SER A 652 -33.69 -0.91 -14.14
C SER A 652 -34.19 -2.32 -13.85
N THR A 653 -33.79 -3.27 -14.69
CA THR A 653 -34.14 -4.69 -14.61
C THR A 653 -35.66 -4.88 -14.58
N SER A 654 -36.31 -4.29 -15.56
CA SER A 654 -37.78 -4.39 -15.70
C SER A 654 -38.23 -5.85 -15.84
N GLN A 655 -39.49 -6.13 -15.47
CA GLN A 655 -40.05 -7.48 -15.58
C GLN A 655 -40.00 -8.00 -17.03
N GLN A 656 -40.22 -7.11 -17.99
CA GLN A 656 -40.14 -7.42 -19.42
C GLN A 656 -38.71 -7.78 -19.84
N PHE A 657 -37.71 -7.02 -19.37
CA PHE A 657 -36.32 -7.28 -19.67
C PHE A 657 -35.85 -8.61 -19.04
N LEU A 658 -36.17 -8.82 -17.78
CA LEU A 658 -35.89 -10.08 -17.08
C LEU A 658 -36.54 -11.28 -17.76
N ALA A 659 -37.75 -11.12 -18.29
CA ALA A 659 -38.45 -12.15 -19.07
C ALA A 659 -37.80 -12.41 -20.44
N ALA A 660 -37.25 -11.39 -21.09
CA ALA A 660 -36.54 -11.52 -22.36
C ALA A 660 -35.17 -12.16 -22.23
N VAL A 661 -34.44 -11.86 -21.15
CA VAL A 661 -33.14 -12.47 -20.84
C VAL A 661 -33.29 -13.92 -20.38
N ASP A 662 -34.31 -14.24 -19.61
CA ASP A 662 -34.63 -15.57 -19.06
C ASP A 662 -33.41 -16.23 -18.40
N PRO A 663 -32.77 -15.56 -17.40
CA PRO A 663 -31.54 -16.05 -16.79
C PRO A 663 -31.82 -17.23 -15.85
N GLU A 664 -30.79 -18.08 -15.66
CA GLU A 664 -30.78 -19.13 -14.62
C GLU A 664 -30.17 -18.61 -13.32
N VAL A 665 -29.23 -17.64 -13.42
CA VAL A 665 -28.51 -17.05 -12.30
C VAL A 665 -28.34 -15.55 -12.52
N THR A 666 -28.37 -14.80 -11.44
CA THR A 666 -28.10 -13.34 -11.49
C THR A 666 -27.00 -12.91 -10.51
N VAL A 667 -26.28 -11.88 -10.89
CA VAL A 667 -25.25 -11.24 -10.06
C VAL A 667 -25.52 -9.76 -9.91
N ILE A 668 -25.46 -9.26 -8.69
CA ILE A 668 -25.60 -7.85 -8.33
C ILE A 668 -24.24 -7.37 -7.82
N CYS A 669 -23.58 -6.48 -8.56
CA CYS A 669 -22.38 -5.79 -8.10
C CYS A 669 -22.80 -4.61 -7.22
N VAL A 670 -22.57 -4.68 -5.92
CA VAL A 670 -23.07 -3.68 -4.96
C VAL A 670 -22.18 -3.64 -3.72
N GLY A 671 -22.02 -2.47 -3.11
CA GLY A 671 -21.27 -2.31 -1.87
C GLY A 671 -22.11 -2.48 -0.62
N ALA A 672 -21.56 -3.06 0.45
CA ALA A 672 -22.27 -3.35 1.71
C ALA A 672 -22.90 -2.10 2.35
N ASP A 673 -22.17 -0.99 2.39
CA ASP A 673 -22.61 0.26 3.04
C ASP A 673 -22.95 1.34 1.99
N ASN A 674 -23.57 0.96 0.87
CA ASN A 674 -23.86 1.93 -0.16
C ASN A 674 -24.98 2.92 0.27
N PRO A 675 -24.78 4.24 0.00
CA PRO A 675 -25.73 5.27 0.42
C PRO A 675 -26.99 5.32 -0.43
N PHE A 676 -27.08 4.53 -1.52
CA PHE A 676 -28.18 4.56 -2.49
C PHE A 676 -29.32 3.63 -2.12
N GLY A 677 -29.10 2.73 -1.15
CA GLY A 677 -30.08 1.72 -0.77
C GLY A 677 -30.26 0.61 -1.81
N HIS A 678 -29.24 0.36 -2.63
CA HIS A 678 -29.22 -0.74 -3.60
C HIS A 678 -28.76 -2.04 -2.95
N PRO A 679 -29.23 -3.22 -3.45
CA PRO A 679 -30.32 -3.37 -4.40
C PRO A 679 -31.69 -2.97 -3.80
N SER A 680 -32.57 -2.41 -4.62
CA SER A 680 -33.90 -2.01 -4.14
C SER A 680 -34.75 -3.23 -3.78
N PRO A 681 -35.63 -3.14 -2.78
CA PRO A 681 -36.51 -4.25 -2.37
C PRO A 681 -37.33 -4.80 -3.53
N ASP A 682 -37.88 -3.94 -4.40
CA ASP A 682 -38.70 -4.32 -5.54
C ASP A 682 -37.95 -5.17 -6.56
N VAL A 683 -36.67 -4.85 -6.80
CA VAL A 683 -35.82 -5.66 -7.70
C VAL A 683 -35.48 -6.99 -7.05
N MET A 684 -35.17 -6.99 -5.76
CA MET A 684 -34.90 -8.23 -5.02
C MET A 684 -36.12 -9.17 -5.01
N GLU A 685 -37.32 -8.67 -4.71
CA GLU A 685 -38.54 -9.45 -4.76
C GLU A 685 -38.74 -10.07 -6.14
N ARG A 686 -38.59 -9.29 -7.21
CA ARG A 686 -38.72 -9.75 -8.61
C ARG A 686 -37.73 -10.85 -8.97
N LEU A 687 -36.47 -10.73 -8.49
CA LEU A 687 -35.46 -11.73 -8.76
C LEU A 687 -35.69 -13.03 -7.98
N ILE A 688 -36.02 -12.91 -6.68
CA ILE A 688 -36.28 -14.06 -5.82
C ILE A 688 -37.51 -14.83 -6.26
N ASP A 689 -38.58 -14.14 -6.64
CA ASP A 689 -39.80 -14.76 -7.14
C ASP A 689 -39.59 -15.57 -8.42
N ARG A 690 -38.64 -15.11 -9.28
CA ARG A 690 -38.37 -15.79 -10.55
C ARG A 690 -37.34 -16.91 -10.42
N LEU A 691 -36.28 -16.72 -9.65
CA LEU A 691 -35.10 -17.57 -9.67
C LEU A 691 -34.89 -18.37 -8.35
N GLY A 692 -35.52 -17.94 -7.26
CA GLY A 692 -35.18 -18.37 -5.90
C GLY A 692 -33.95 -17.65 -5.35
N GLU A 693 -33.85 -17.57 -4.03
CA GLU A 693 -32.78 -16.84 -3.35
C GLU A 693 -31.40 -17.42 -3.64
N ASP A 694 -31.28 -18.74 -3.76
CA ASP A 694 -30.00 -19.43 -4.02
C ASP A 694 -29.36 -19.13 -5.38
N ASN A 695 -30.09 -18.52 -6.31
CA ASN A 695 -29.61 -18.16 -7.64
C ASN A 695 -29.40 -16.66 -7.83
N VAL A 696 -29.46 -15.88 -6.73
CA VAL A 696 -29.23 -14.42 -6.72
C VAL A 696 -27.98 -14.13 -5.88
N TYR A 697 -26.86 -13.94 -6.54
CA TYR A 697 -25.58 -13.62 -5.90
C TYR A 697 -25.38 -12.11 -5.75
N ARG A 698 -24.69 -11.70 -4.68
CA ARG A 698 -24.44 -10.27 -4.39
C ARG A 698 -23.02 -10.08 -3.88
N THR A 699 -22.26 -9.15 -4.47
CA THR A 699 -20.86 -8.89 -4.05
C THR A 699 -20.74 -8.39 -2.62
N ASP A 700 -21.75 -7.70 -2.07
CA ASP A 700 -21.77 -7.23 -0.69
C ASP A 700 -22.01 -8.33 0.36
N LYS A 701 -22.46 -9.52 -0.08
CA LYS A 701 -22.72 -10.67 0.80
C LYS A 701 -21.82 -11.85 0.52
N ASP A 702 -21.52 -12.08 -0.75
CA ASP A 702 -20.82 -13.26 -1.24
C ASP A 702 -19.33 -12.97 -1.56
N GLY A 703 -18.91 -11.68 -1.46
CA GLY A 703 -17.59 -11.24 -1.89
C GLY A 703 -17.43 -11.35 -3.41
N THR A 704 -16.20 -11.62 -3.86
CA THR A 704 -15.91 -11.87 -5.28
C THR A 704 -16.53 -13.18 -5.74
N ILE A 705 -17.31 -13.13 -6.85
CA ILE A 705 -18.10 -14.26 -7.39
C ILE A 705 -17.47 -14.70 -8.70
N GLU A 706 -17.08 -15.95 -8.82
CA GLU A 706 -16.43 -16.50 -10.00
C GLU A 706 -17.25 -17.62 -10.62
N PHE A 707 -17.55 -17.48 -11.90
CA PHE A 707 -18.17 -18.51 -12.74
C PHE A 707 -17.08 -19.16 -13.60
N ILE A 708 -17.00 -20.48 -13.55
CA ILE A 708 -16.05 -21.28 -14.30
C ILE A 708 -16.84 -22.20 -15.22
N THR A 709 -16.46 -22.24 -16.52
CA THR A 709 -17.13 -23.17 -17.46
C THR A 709 -16.12 -23.83 -18.39
N ASP A 710 -16.43 -25.04 -18.84
CA ASP A 710 -15.75 -25.76 -19.91
C ASP A 710 -16.58 -25.78 -21.23
N GLY A 711 -17.66 -24.97 -21.27
CA GLY A 711 -18.62 -24.92 -22.36
C GLY A 711 -19.76 -25.94 -22.25
N GLU A 712 -19.64 -26.96 -21.38
CA GLU A 712 -20.63 -28.00 -21.14
C GLU A 712 -21.23 -27.96 -19.73
N ARG A 713 -20.45 -27.50 -18.74
CA ARG A 713 -20.80 -27.35 -17.33
C ARG A 713 -20.45 -25.97 -16.82
N LEU A 714 -21.21 -25.47 -15.86
CA LEU A 714 -20.97 -24.19 -15.18
C LEU A 714 -20.83 -24.45 -13.69
N TRP A 715 -19.76 -23.94 -13.10
CA TRP A 715 -19.50 -23.95 -11.66
C TRP A 715 -19.48 -22.52 -11.15
N VAL A 716 -19.92 -22.33 -9.90
CA VAL A 716 -19.85 -21.04 -9.19
C VAL A 716 -18.97 -21.19 -7.97
N SER A 717 -18.10 -20.24 -7.75
CA SER A 717 -17.29 -20.10 -6.53
C SER A 717 -17.51 -18.70 -5.97
N VAL A 718 -17.70 -18.59 -4.68
CA VAL A 718 -17.87 -17.31 -3.97
C VAL A 718 -16.69 -17.07 -3.05
N GLY A 719 -16.22 -15.84 -2.98
CA GLY A 719 -15.23 -15.44 -2.00
C GLY A 719 -15.84 -15.52 -0.60
N ASN A 720 -15.17 -16.15 0.35
CA ASN A 720 -15.59 -16.05 1.73
C ASN A 720 -15.48 -14.60 2.16
N LEU A 721 -16.62 -13.98 2.50
CA LEU A 721 -16.59 -12.77 3.31
C LEU A 721 -15.93 -13.15 4.63
N GLU A 722 -14.75 -12.60 4.93
CA GLU A 722 -14.21 -12.60 6.28
C GLU A 722 -15.20 -11.83 7.16
N THR A 723 -15.97 -12.57 7.97
CA THR A 723 -16.90 -12.04 8.98
C THR A 723 -16.12 -11.50 10.18
#